data_2b6458d325326330911635c1cf4d9a78
#
_entry.id   2b6458d325326330911635c1cf4d9a78
#
_cell.length_a   1.000
_cell.length_b   1.000
_cell.length_c   1.000
_cell.angle_alpha   90.00
_cell.angle_beta   90.00
_cell.angle_gamma   90.00
#
_symmetry.space_group_name_H-M   'P 1'
#
loop_
_entity.id
_entity.type
_entity.pdbx_description
1 polymer ?
#
loop_
_entity_poly.entity_id
_entity_poly.type
_entity_poly.pdbx_seq_one_letter_code
_entity_poly.pdbx_strand_id
1 'polypeptide(L)'
;MGIARKPEVMSPAGYWPQLEAALDAGADAVYFGLRHFTARAKVGFGLGELPQAMAALHRRGARGFVTFNTLVFDHELREAARALAAIAEAGADAIIVQDLGVLKLARAIAPDLELHASTQMSVTSAAGVRLAESLGARRVTLARELSLADVRAIRAETRCELEIFVHGALCVACSGQCFSSEAWGGRSANRGQCAQACRLPYELVVDGKVKPLGDARYLLSPGDLFALRQIPEIVGIGISAVKIEGRYKDADYVALATRAYRQAVDAAWEGREASIDTRQELDLEQVYSRGWGPHFLNGTDHQAVVRGRAPRHRGVRMGRVTAISETGVTIEPADAHRLSPLKPGDGVVFDAADWRSPQEPEEGGRIFEVLPRGGAMELRFANRALDPARIRRGDLVWRTNDPELEKRIRALPAERLPVSVRVNAREGAPLIAVWEAGGIQVTVESAAPLGAARNRALDAELLREQFSRLGNTVYALADLELAVEGAPFAPASLLNQLRRDAVERLEAAAAAPRRIEIRDPMTTLDEIVSIGMCDRVDRRKRLSHFAGEAMGQAFSPANSSGSGDPPPSLHLLVRTAEQLDAAIDFRPASITLDYLDLYGLKPSLERVRAAGLCPRVASPRILKPGEERVVDFLLSCDCPILVRSAGLLDTLRGRPHAALVGDFSLNAANAITAGELLALGLDSLTPTHDLNAAQVADLARAVGAARCETVAFHHLPVFHTEHCVFCRFLSTGSSYRDCGRPCDEHRLALRDSSGRAHPVMADVGCRNTVFGAEAQQASAHLEAWLSAGIRHFRLEFAHESAAQVVAVSQAFADALGGRLDSGELARKLARVSPMGITEGSLFVPPDYLELPVLQ
;
A
#
# COMPACT_ATOMS: atom_id res chain seq x y z
N MET A 1 20.73 -15.95 16.96
CA MET A 1 20.62 -14.71 16.16
C MET A 1 21.10 -15.05 14.79
N GLY A 2 20.24 -14.94 13.74
CA GLY A 2 20.69 -15.11 12.36
C GLY A 2 21.67 -14.00 12.02
N ILE A 3 22.63 -14.27 11.13
CA ILE A 3 23.59 -13.28 10.64
C ILE A 3 22.78 -12.10 10.07
N ALA A 4 22.95 -10.93 10.66
CA ALA A 4 22.32 -9.71 10.14
C ALA A 4 22.74 -9.53 8.67
N ARG A 5 21.77 -9.43 7.77
CA ARG A 5 22.01 -9.18 6.35
C ARG A 5 21.78 -7.70 6.09
N LYS A 6 22.63 -7.08 5.27
CA LYS A 6 22.47 -5.70 4.82
C LYS A 6 21.09 -5.53 4.18
N PRO A 7 20.31 -4.51 4.56
CA PRO A 7 19.01 -4.25 3.94
C PRO A 7 19.11 -3.98 2.44
N GLU A 8 18.22 -4.58 1.66
CA GLU A 8 18.08 -4.27 0.24
C GLU A 8 17.45 -2.88 0.04
N VAL A 9 17.97 -2.10 -0.88
CA VAL A 9 17.32 -0.87 -1.37
C VAL A 9 16.43 -1.24 -2.53
N MET A 10 15.10 -1.18 -2.31
CA MET A 10 14.10 -1.54 -3.30
C MET A 10 13.52 -0.29 -3.95
N SER A 11 13.76 -0.13 -5.25
CA SER A 11 13.36 1.02 -6.05
C SER A 11 12.14 0.75 -6.91
N PRO A 12 11.30 1.78 -7.17
CA PRO A 12 10.16 1.65 -8.06
C PRO A 12 10.57 1.81 -9.53
N ALA A 13 9.90 1.08 -10.43
CA ALA A 13 9.91 1.41 -11.85
C ALA A 13 8.49 1.44 -12.41
N GLY A 14 8.14 2.54 -13.08
CA GLY A 14 6.92 2.64 -13.86
C GLY A 14 7.11 1.99 -15.23
N TYR A 15 8.28 2.19 -15.83
CA TYR A 15 8.67 1.64 -17.13
C TYR A 15 10.20 1.69 -17.28
N TRP A 16 10.73 1.50 -18.48
CA TRP A 16 12.16 1.40 -18.78
C TRP A 16 13.02 2.56 -18.23
N PRO A 17 12.66 3.86 -18.43
CA PRO A 17 13.53 4.94 -17.92
C PRO A 17 13.75 4.91 -16.42
N GLN A 18 12.72 4.55 -15.65
CA GLN A 18 12.80 4.42 -14.20
C GLN A 18 13.58 3.17 -13.78
N LEU A 19 13.44 2.06 -14.54
CA LEU A 19 14.20 0.83 -14.29
C LEU A 19 15.69 1.07 -14.46
N GLU A 20 16.09 1.72 -15.57
CA GLU A 20 17.48 2.07 -15.84
C GLU A 20 18.03 3.02 -14.77
N ALA A 21 17.27 4.07 -14.41
CA ALA A 21 17.65 5.01 -13.38
C ALA A 21 17.85 4.35 -12.00
N ALA A 22 17.01 3.37 -11.64
CA ALA A 22 17.14 2.60 -10.41
C ALA A 22 18.44 1.77 -10.40
N LEU A 23 18.74 1.11 -11.52
CA LEU A 23 19.96 0.31 -11.69
C LEU A 23 21.21 1.17 -11.62
N ASP A 24 21.22 2.32 -12.32
CA ASP A 24 22.35 3.27 -12.31
C ASP A 24 22.58 3.92 -10.94
N ALA A 25 21.54 3.97 -10.11
CA ALA A 25 21.60 4.47 -8.75
C ALA A 25 21.94 3.42 -7.68
N GLY A 26 22.14 2.15 -8.08
CA GLY A 26 22.57 1.06 -7.19
C GLY A 26 21.42 0.39 -6.41
N ALA A 27 20.24 0.23 -7.01
CA ALA A 27 19.18 -0.55 -6.42
C ALA A 27 19.55 -2.04 -6.33
N ASP A 28 19.32 -2.68 -5.18
CA ASP A 28 19.46 -4.14 -5.01
C ASP A 28 18.26 -4.88 -5.61
N ALA A 29 17.09 -4.25 -5.62
CA ALA A 29 15.88 -4.78 -6.21
C ALA A 29 15.04 -3.67 -6.83
N VAL A 30 14.32 -4.00 -7.90
CA VAL A 30 13.37 -3.09 -8.56
C VAL A 30 12.00 -3.75 -8.59
N TYR A 31 10.97 -3.03 -8.10
CA TYR A 31 9.60 -3.50 -8.19
C TYR A 31 8.81 -2.73 -9.24
N PHE A 32 8.05 -3.44 -10.03
CA PHE A 32 7.26 -2.87 -11.13
C PHE A 32 5.97 -3.66 -11.34
N GLY A 33 5.03 -3.05 -12.05
CA GLY A 33 3.74 -3.67 -12.35
C GLY A 33 3.64 -4.13 -13.79
N LEU A 34 2.71 -5.05 -14.01
CA LEU A 34 2.16 -5.33 -15.33
C LEU A 34 0.99 -4.39 -15.61
N ARG A 35 0.41 -4.44 -16.81
CA ARG A 35 -0.78 -3.64 -17.15
C ARG A 35 -2.05 -4.09 -16.43
N HIS A 36 -2.08 -5.35 -15.90
CA HIS A 36 -3.17 -5.95 -15.15
C HIS A 36 -2.72 -6.42 -13.76
N PHE A 37 -3.63 -6.62 -12.83
CA PHE A 37 -3.42 -7.15 -11.48
C PHE A 37 -2.44 -6.35 -10.62
N THR A 38 -2.28 -5.05 -10.87
CA THR A 38 -1.33 -4.18 -10.17
C THR A 38 -1.97 -2.90 -9.65
N ALA A 39 -1.64 -2.53 -8.44
CA ALA A 39 -1.89 -1.17 -7.96
C ALA A 39 -1.02 -0.18 -8.76
N ARG A 40 -1.59 0.82 -9.41
CA ARG A 40 -0.94 1.71 -10.39
C ARG A 40 -1.02 1.20 -11.83
N ALA A 41 -2.19 0.72 -12.24
CA ALA A 41 -2.44 0.11 -13.54
C ALA A 41 -2.18 1.02 -14.78
N LYS A 42 -1.98 2.35 -14.58
CA LYS A 42 -1.67 3.28 -15.69
C LYS A 42 -0.23 3.18 -16.21
N VAL A 43 0.67 2.53 -15.46
CA VAL A 43 2.08 2.31 -15.84
C VAL A 43 2.44 0.85 -15.59
N GLY A 44 3.33 0.30 -16.39
CA GLY A 44 3.77 -1.09 -16.25
C GLY A 44 4.25 -1.69 -17.55
N PHE A 45 4.88 -2.84 -17.41
CA PHE A 45 5.38 -3.64 -18.53
C PHE A 45 4.29 -4.55 -19.11
N GLY A 46 4.38 -4.88 -20.37
CA GLY A 46 3.64 -5.99 -20.97
C GLY A 46 4.25 -7.33 -20.55
N LEU A 47 3.45 -8.40 -20.51
CA LEU A 47 3.99 -9.75 -20.22
C LEU A 47 5.11 -10.15 -21.19
N GLY A 48 5.01 -9.76 -22.46
CA GLY A 48 6.04 -10.04 -23.46
C GLY A 48 7.36 -9.27 -23.27
N GLU A 49 7.35 -8.17 -22.50
CA GLU A 49 8.56 -7.38 -22.17
C GLU A 49 9.28 -7.91 -20.92
N LEU A 50 8.59 -8.76 -20.14
CA LEU A 50 9.08 -9.19 -18.83
C LEU A 50 10.43 -9.96 -18.91
N PRO A 51 10.65 -10.88 -19.83
CA PRO A 51 11.95 -11.57 -19.96
C PRO A 51 13.10 -10.57 -20.21
N GLN A 52 12.86 -9.53 -21.02
CA GLN A 52 13.87 -8.50 -21.30
C GLN A 52 14.15 -7.64 -20.06
N ALA A 53 13.10 -7.26 -19.32
CA ALA A 53 13.25 -6.50 -18.09
C ALA A 53 14.02 -7.29 -17.02
N MET A 54 13.70 -8.58 -16.86
CA MET A 54 14.42 -9.46 -15.92
C MET A 54 15.90 -9.63 -16.31
N ALA A 55 16.19 -9.87 -17.59
CA ALA A 55 17.57 -9.98 -18.07
C ALA A 55 18.37 -8.66 -17.86
N ALA A 56 17.75 -7.49 -18.01
CA ALA A 56 18.38 -6.20 -17.73
C ALA A 56 18.73 -6.03 -16.25
N LEU A 57 17.82 -6.41 -15.35
CA LEU A 57 18.02 -6.42 -13.91
C LEU A 57 19.14 -7.35 -13.49
N HIS A 58 19.06 -8.60 -13.92
CA HIS A 58 20.02 -9.63 -13.52
C HIS A 58 21.45 -9.34 -14.01
N ARG A 59 21.63 -8.77 -15.22
CA ARG A 59 22.96 -8.30 -15.69
C ARG A 59 23.59 -7.26 -14.76
N ARG A 60 22.78 -6.50 -14.03
CA ARG A 60 23.24 -5.50 -13.07
C ARG A 60 23.27 -6.05 -11.62
N GLY A 61 23.06 -7.35 -11.43
CA GLY A 61 23.02 -8.00 -10.13
C GLY A 61 21.81 -7.62 -9.28
N ALA A 62 20.81 -6.95 -9.86
CA ALA A 62 19.59 -6.55 -9.18
C ALA A 62 18.47 -7.59 -9.35
N ARG A 63 17.57 -7.66 -8.37
CA ARG A 63 16.39 -8.54 -8.37
C ARG A 63 15.17 -7.82 -8.96
N GLY A 64 14.31 -8.56 -9.66
CA GLY A 64 13.07 -8.05 -10.22
C GLY A 64 11.83 -8.59 -9.53
N PHE A 65 11.00 -7.69 -8.95
CA PHE A 65 9.80 -8.06 -8.22
C PHE A 65 8.56 -7.55 -8.94
N VAL A 66 7.74 -8.49 -9.40
CA VAL A 66 6.50 -8.16 -10.11
C VAL A 66 5.37 -7.93 -9.11
N THR A 67 4.72 -6.77 -9.19
CA THR A 67 3.53 -6.51 -8.37
C THR A 67 2.30 -7.18 -8.96
N PHE A 68 1.69 -8.06 -8.18
CA PHE A 68 0.40 -8.69 -8.40
C PHE A 68 -0.50 -8.38 -7.20
N ASN A 69 -0.59 -7.08 -6.87
CA ASN A 69 -1.04 -6.61 -5.57
C ASN A 69 -2.37 -5.88 -5.62
N THR A 70 -3.32 -6.49 -6.30
CA THR A 70 -4.74 -6.13 -6.30
C THR A 70 -5.58 -7.33 -5.89
N LEU A 71 -6.82 -7.08 -5.50
CA LEU A 71 -7.81 -8.14 -5.37
C LEU A 71 -8.09 -8.75 -6.75
N VAL A 72 -8.36 -10.03 -6.80
CA VAL A 72 -8.75 -10.78 -8.00
C VAL A 72 -10.17 -11.30 -7.80
N PHE A 73 -11.04 -11.10 -8.79
CA PHE A 73 -12.42 -11.58 -8.74
C PHE A 73 -12.55 -12.98 -9.34
N ASP A 74 -13.60 -13.72 -9.00
CA ASP A 74 -13.77 -15.10 -9.45
C ASP A 74 -13.65 -15.29 -10.97
N HIS A 75 -14.24 -14.40 -11.77
CA HIS A 75 -14.17 -14.46 -13.22
C HIS A 75 -12.78 -14.21 -13.81
N GLU A 76 -11.86 -13.61 -13.03
CA GLU A 76 -10.47 -13.31 -13.43
C GLU A 76 -9.48 -14.40 -13.00
N LEU A 77 -9.87 -15.38 -12.17
CA LEU A 77 -8.94 -16.38 -11.60
C LEU A 77 -8.19 -17.17 -12.67
N ARG A 78 -8.84 -17.48 -13.81
CA ARG A 78 -8.19 -18.18 -14.92
C ARG A 78 -7.13 -17.34 -15.62
N GLU A 79 -7.39 -16.04 -15.79
CA GLU A 79 -6.40 -15.10 -16.34
C GLU A 79 -5.26 -14.89 -15.35
N ALA A 80 -5.56 -14.72 -14.07
CA ALA A 80 -4.58 -14.60 -13.01
C ALA A 80 -3.65 -15.81 -12.95
N ALA A 81 -4.18 -17.03 -13.04
CA ALA A 81 -3.38 -18.26 -13.03
C ALA A 81 -2.39 -18.30 -14.21
N ARG A 82 -2.83 -17.95 -15.43
CA ARG A 82 -1.94 -17.88 -16.60
C ARG A 82 -0.88 -16.79 -16.45
N ALA A 83 -1.26 -15.63 -15.92
CA ALA A 83 -0.33 -14.53 -15.69
C ALA A 83 0.76 -14.91 -14.65
N LEU A 84 0.39 -15.62 -13.58
CA LEU A 84 1.32 -16.12 -12.55
C LEU A 84 2.33 -17.09 -13.16
N ALA A 85 1.89 -18.04 -14.00
CA ALA A 85 2.78 -18.94 -14.71
C ALA A 85 3.75 -18.18 -15.63
N ALA A 86 3.24 -17.22 -16.43
CA ALA A 86 4.06 -16.42 -17.34
C ALA A 86 5.09 -15.55 -16.61
N ILE A 87 4.74 -15.00 -15.44
CA ILE A 87 5.68 -14.25 -14.58
C ILE A 87 6.81 -15.16 -14.10
N ALA A 88 6.48 -16.38 -13.69
CA ALA A 88 7.44 -17.37 -13.26
C ALA A 88 8.37 -17.81 -14.41
N GLU A 89 7.80 -18.09 -15.60
CA GLU A 89 8.54 -18.43 -16.82
C GLU A 89 9.52 -17.33 -17.26
N ALA A 90 9.13 -16.06 -17.07
CA ALA A 90 9.97 -14.92 -17.40
C ALA A 90 11.17 -14.73 -16.44
N GLY A 91 11.27 -15.54 -15.39
CA GLY A 91 12.37 -15.53 -14.43
C GLY A 91 12.26 -14.42 -13.37
N ALA A 92 11.05 -13.96 -13.04
CA ALA A 92 10.85 -13.05 -11.94
C ALA A 92 11.40 -13.63 -10.63
N ASP A 93 12.08 -12.81 -9.82
CA ASP A 93 12.64 -13.27 -8.53
C ASP A 93 11.57 -13.40 -7.45
N ALA A 94 10.57 -12.53 -7.48
CA ALA A 94 9.43 -12.60 -6.58
C ALA A 94 8.19 -11.91 -7.17
N ILE A 95 7.03 -12.25 -6.59
CA ILE A 95 5.79 -11.50 -6.79
C ILE A 95 5.33 -10.88 -5.48
N ILE A 96 4.77 -9.67 -5.57
CA ILE A 96 4.21 -8.93 -4.43
C ILE A 96 2.69 -9.04 -4.49
N VAL A 97 2.07 -9.72 -3.54
CA VAL A 97 0.65 -10.15 -3.58
C VAL A 97 -0.17 -9.50 -2.46
N GLN A 98 -1.40 -9.09 -2.77
CA GLN A 98 -2.39 -8.62 -1.79
C GLN A 98 -3.40 -9.71 -1.41
N ASP A 99 -3.93 -10.42 -2.38
CA ASP A 99 -5.03 -11.37 -2.26
C ASP A 99 -4.55 -12.72 -1.69
N LEU A 100 -5.16 -13.18 -0.61
CA LEU A 100 -4.75 -14.44 0.06
C LEU A 100 -4.96 -15.66 -0.85
N GLY A 101 -6.02 -15.68 -1.65
CA GLY A 101 -6.28 -16.74 -2.61
C GLY A 101 -5.24 -16.76 -3.74
N VAL A 102 -4.83 -15.58 -4.20
CA VAL A 102 -3.75 -15.45 -5.20
C VAL A 102 -2.41 -15.90 -4.61
N LEU A 103 -2.13 -15.61 -3.34
CA LEU A 103 -0.93 -16.09 -2.66
C LEU A 103 -0.88 -17.62 -2.66
N LYS A 104 -1.99 -18.27 -2.31
CA LYS A 104 -2.14 -19.72 -2.34
C LYS A 104 -2.00 -20.29 -3.77
N LEU A 105 -2.65 -19.66 -4.74
CA LEU A 105 -2.61 -20.07 -6.14
C LEU A 105 -1.19 -19.97 -6.71
N ALA A 106 -0.49 -18.87 -6.46
CA ALA A 106 0.89 -18.66 -6.90
C ALA A 106 1.85 -19.69 -6.31
N ARG A 107 1.71 -20.02 -5.02
CA ARG A 107 2.51 -21.07 -4.35
C ARG A 107 2.26 -22.44 -4.98
N ALA A 108 1.03 -22.72 -5.39
CA ALA A 108 0.69 -24.00 -6.00
C ALA A 108 1.19 -24.10 -7.44
N ILE A 109 1.11 -23.03 -8.25
CA ILE A 109 1.56 -22.98 -9.64
C ILE A 109 3.10 -22.99 -9.72
N ALA A 110 3.76 -22.17 -8.95
CA ALA A 110 5.21 -21.96 -8.97
C ALA A 110 5.81 -22.06 -7.55
N PRO A 111 6.03 -23.26 -7.03
CA PRO A 111 6.45 -23.48 -5.64
C PRO A 111 7.77 -22.80 -5.25
N ASP A 112 8.66 -22.61 -6.21
CA ASP A 112 9.98 -22.01 -6.00
C ASP A 112 10.01 -20.50 -6.19
N LEU A 113 8.92 -19.87 -6.68
CA LEU A 113 8.80 -18.43 -6.83
C LEU A 113 8.65 -17.78 -5.45
N GLU A 114 9.47 -16.78 -5.14
CA GLU A 114 9.35 -16.06 -3.88
C GLU A 114 8.04 -15.24 -3.85
N LEU A 115 7.31 -15.37 -2.73
CA LEU A 115 6.06 -14.65 -2.51
C LEU A 115 6.27 -13.58 -1.44
N HIS A 116 5.95 -12.33 -1.76
CA HIS A 116 6.03 -11.20 -0.84
C HIS A 116 4.62 -10.69 -0.54
N ALA A 117 4.26 -10.60 0.74
CA ALA A 117 3.01 -9.99 1.16
C ALA A 117 3.06 -8.47 0.97
N SER A 118 2.09 -7.93 0.21
CA SER A 118 1.96 -6.50 -0.04
C SER A 118 1.55 -5.75 1.21
N THR A 119 1.92 -4.46 1.32
CA THR A 119 1.36 -3.56 2.34
C THR A 119 -0.17 -3.46 2.27
N GLN A 120 -0.77 -3.79 1.13
CA GLN A 120 -2.24 -3.84 0.96
C GLN A 120 -2.91 -5.03 1.67
N MET A 121 -2.16 -5.98 2.21
CA MET A 121 -2.66 -7.00 3.14
C MET A 121 -2.90 -6.43 4.55
N SER A 122 -2.57 -5.17 4.81
CA SER A 122 -2.76 -4.48 6.09
C SER A 122 -2.10 -5.21 7.27
N VAL A 123 -0.87 -5.69 7.10
CA VAL A 123 -0.14 -6.41 8.15
C VAL A 123 0.46 -5.42 9.14
N THR A 124 -0.06 -5.43 10.37
CA THR A 124 0.28 -4.48 11.45
C THR A 124 0.80 -5.15 12.73
N SER A 125 0.93 -6.47 12.75
CA SER A 125 1.33 -7.23 13.94
C SER A 125 2.12 -8.49 13.57
N ALA A 126 2.85 -9.06 14.53
CA ALA A 126 3.55 -10.31 14.35
C ALA A 126 2.60 -11.48 13.99
N ALA A 127 1.38 -11.48 14.52
CA ALA A 127 0.36 -12.45 14.17
C ALA A 127 -0.03 -12.37 12.68
N GLY A 128 -0.16 -11.15 12.12
CA GLY A 128 -0.40 -10.96 10.70
C GLY A 128 0.78 -11.44 9.84
N VAL A 129 2.02 -11.25 10.31
CA VAL A 129 3.21 -11.79 9.65
C VAL A 129 3.19 -13.32 9.64
N ARG A 130 2.91 -13.97 10.80
CA ARG A 130 2.79 -15.44 10.89
C ARG A 130 1.73 -16.00 9.94
N LEU A 131 0.58 -15.33 9.83
CA LEU A 131 -0.47 -15.74 8.90
C LEU A 131 0.04 -15.68 7.45
N ALA A 132 0.64 -14.57 7.03
CA ALA A 132 1.19 -14.44 5.68
C ALA A 132 2.27 -15.50 5.40
N GLU A 133 3.15 -15.76 6.37
CA GLU A 133 4.20 -16.79 6.31
C GLU A 133 3.60 -18.20 6.18
N SER A 134 2.53 -18.51 6.94
CA SER A 134 1.83 -19.80 6.88
C SER A 134 1.21 -20.06 5.51
N LEU A 135 0.85 -19.02 4.77
CA LEU A 135 0.34 -19.07 3.40
C LEU A 135 1.48 -19.06 2.35
N GLY A 136 2.73 -18.99 2.79
CA GLY A 136 3.91 -19.11 1.94
C GLY A 136 4.63 -17.81 1.61
N ALA A 137 4.27 -16.69 2.25
CA ALA A 137 5.03 -15.46 2.09
C ALA A 137 6.41 -15.58 2.75
N ARG A 138 7.47 -15.26 2.00
CA ARG A 138 8.84 -15.19 2.49
C ARG A 138 9.18 -13.83 3.07
N ARG A 139 8.55 -12.77 2.54
CA ARG A 139 8.74 -11.38 2.96
C ARG A 139 7.39 -10.71 3.16
N VAL A 140 7.31 -9.81 4.15
CA VAL A 140 6.12 -9.02 4.44
C VAL A 140 6.45 -7.54 4.40
N THR A 141 5.77 -6.79 3.53
CA THR A 141 5.79 -5.33 3.55
C THR A 141 4.81 -4.85 4.62
N LEU A 142 5.34 -4.34 5.72
CA LEU A 142 4.55 -3.86 6.84
C LEU A 142 3.70 -2.63 6.47
N ALA A 143 2.62 -2.43 7.21
CA ALA A 143 1.76 -1.25 7.06
C ALA A 143 2.51 0.04 7.39
N ARG A 144 2.15 1.14 6.70
CA ARG A 144 2.85 2.45 6.79
C ARG A 144 2.51 3.23 8.05
N GLU A 145 1.49 2.79 8.77
CA GLU A 145 0.97 3.39 10.00
C GLU A 145 1.77 2.97 11.24
N LEU A 146 2.75 2.08 11.09
CA LEU A 146 3.57 1.57 12.17
C LEU A 146 4.74 2.51 12.49
N SER A 147 5.02 2.66 13.78
CA SER A 147 6.23 3.31 14.27
C SER A 147 7.42 2.34 14.24
N LEU A 148 8.66 2.87 14.31
CA LEU A 148 9.85 2.03 14.45
C LEU A 148 9.84 1.20 15.75
N ALA A 149 9.16 1.68 16.79
CA ALA A 149 8.93 0.89 18.01
C ALA A 149 8.02 -0.32 17.74
N ASP A 150 6.92 -0.13 16.98
CA ASP A 150 6.04 -1.22 16.55
C ASP A 150 6.78 -2.22 15.65
N VAL A 151 7.55 -1.70 14.69
CA VAL A 151 8.37 -2.51 13.78
C VAL A 151 9.39 -3.37 14.54
N ARG A 152 10.04 -2.78 15.55
CA ARG A 152 10.97 -3.51 16.44
C ARG A 152 10.26 -4.60 17.23
N ALA A 153 9.07 -4.32 17.76
CA ALA A 153 8.26 -5.31 18.47
C ALA A 153 7.88 -6.49 17.54
N ILE A 154 7.43 -6.21 16.33
CA ILE A 154 7.13 -7.24 15.32
C ILE A 154 8.39 -8.05 14.99
N ARG A 155 9.54 -7.39 14.76
CA ARG A 155 10.80 -8.06 14.42
C ARG A 155 11.25 -9.03 15.53
N ALA A 156 11.00 -8.69 16.79
CA ALA A 156 11.36 -9.54 17.94
C ALA A 156 10.60 -10.88 17.96
N GLU A 157 9.41 -10.94 17.36
CA GLU A 157 8.51 -12.11 17.37
C GLU A 157 8.55 -12.93 16.08
N THR A 158 9.24 -12.49 15.01
CA THR A 158 9.27 -13.22 13.74
C THR A 158 10.69 -13.34 13.17
N ARG A 159 10.92 -14.36 12.35
CA ARG A 159 12.11 -14.51 11.51
C ARG A 159 11.83 -14.22 10.04
N CYS A 160 10.58 -14.02 9.67
CA CYS A 160 10.19 -13.64 8.32
C CYS A 160 10.93 -12.38 7.88
N GLU A 161 11.26 -12.24 6.60
CA GLU A 161 11.84 -11.03 6.07
C GLU A 161 10.81 -9.89 6.16
N LEU A 162 11.22 -8.77 6.75
CA LEU A 162 10.38 -7.58 6.89
C LEU A 162 10.87 -6.47 5.96
N GLU A 163 9.93 -5.83 5.32
CA GLU A 163 10.14 -4.69 4.42
C GLU A 163 9.29 -3.51 4.89
N ILE A 164 9.86 -2.30 4.87
CA ILE A 164 9.15 -1.07 5.20
C ILE A 164 9.35 0.01 4.14
N PHE A 165 8.34 0.86 3.96
CA PHE A 165 8.50 2.07 3.15
C PHE A 165 9.32 3.11 3.90
N VAL A 166 10.22 3.80 3.17
CA VAL A 166 11.11 4.82 3.72
C VAL A 166 11.03 6.17 2.99
N HIS A 167 10.46 6.20 1.78
CA HIS A 167 10.40 7.43 0.97
C HIS A 167 9.16 7.47 0.07
N GLY A 168 8.68 8.69 -0.19
CA GLY A 168 7.66 8.99 -1.17
C GLY A 168 6.24 9.05 -0.62
N ALA A 169 5.27 8.91 -1.50
CA ALA A 169 3.87 9.18 -1.19
C ALA A 169 3.33 8.34 -0.03
N LEU A 170 2.84 9.02 1.01
CA LEU A 170 2.10 8.39 2.09
C LEU A 170 0.61 8.34 1.75
N CYS A 171 -0.03 7.21 2.04
CA CYS A 171 -1.47 7.06 2.00
C CYS A 171 -2.04 7.44 3.37
N VAL A 172 -3.13 8.22 3.42
CA VAL A 172 -3.78 8.57 4.69
C VAL A 172 -4.58 7.39 5.25
N ALA A 173 -5.21 6.63 4.35
CA ALA A 173 -5.96 5.43 4.72
C ALA A 173 -5.03 4.23 4.88
N CYS A 174 -5.40 3.31 5.76
CA CYS A 174 -4.77 2.01 5.88
C CYS A 174 -4.81 1.29 4.53
N SER A 175 -3.64 0.84 4.06
CA SER A 175 -3.51 0.21 2.74
C SER A 175 -4.35 -1.07 2.68
N GLY A 176 -5.14 -1.25 1.61
CA GLY A 176 -6.06 -2.38 1.47
C GLY A 176 -7.44 -2.18 2.12
N GLN A 177 -7.67 -1.03 2.78
CA GLN A 177 -8.93 -0.70 3.46
C GLN A 177 -9.51 0.66 3.03
N CYS A 178 -9.26 1.07 1.79
CA CYS A 178 -9.75 2.32 1.23
C CYS A 178 -10.82 2.05 0.17
N PHE A 179 -12.04 2.48 0.44
CA PHE A 179 -13.20 2.35 -0.47
C PHE A 179 -13.65 3.71 -1.03
N SER A 180 -12.77 4.72 -0.97
CA SER A 180 -13.12 6.05 -1.47
C SER A 180 -13.36 6.10 -2.97
N SER A 181 -12.66 5.25 -3.72
CA SER A 181 -12.78 5.20 -5.17
C SER A 181 -14.10 4.62 -5.64
N GLU A 182 -14.68 3.70 -4.86
CA GLU A 182 -16.01 3.14 -5.05
C GLU A 182 -17.09 4.22 -4.84
N ALA A 183 -16.94 5.03 -3.80
CA ALA A 183 -17.89 6.10 -3.47
C ALA A 183 -17.84 7.28 -4.45
N TRP A 184 -16.66 7.62 -5.00
CA TRP A 184 -16.44 8.78 -5.88
C TRP A 184 -16.27 8.42 -7.35
N GLY A 185 -16.69 7.26 -7.83
CA GLY A 185 -16.58 6.95 -9.24
C GLY A 185 -16.71 5.49 -9.63
N GLY A 186 -17.26 4.63 -8.79
CA GLY A 186 -17.50 3.22 -9.11
C GLY A 186 -16.23 2.42 -9.43
N ARG A 187 -15.05 2.90 -8.97
CA ARG A 187 -13.74 2.27 -9.15
C ARG A 187 -13.29 1.64 -7.85
N SER A 188 -12.29 0.76 -7.90
CA SER A 188 -11.70 0.20 -6.69
C SER A 188 -10.24 0.62 -6.52
N ALA A 189 -9.92 1.22 -5.35
CA ALA A 189 -8.55 1.51 -4.96
C ALA A 189 -7.75 0.23 -4.72
N ASN A 190 -8.40 -0.82 -4.20
CA ASN A 190 -7.81 -2.15 -3.98
C ASN A 190 -7.56 -2.90 -5.30
N ARG A 191 -8.10 -2.40 -6.41
CA ARG A 191 -7.89 -2.89 -7.78
C ARG A 191 -6.98 -1.98 -8.61
N GLY A 192 -6.23 -1.08 -7.97
CA GLY A 192 -5.25 -0.22 -8.63
C GLY A 192 -5.83 1.05 -9.24
N GLN A 193 -7.12 1.33 -9.08
CA GLN A 193 -7.84 2.45 -9.71
C GLN A 193 -8.14 3.57 -8.70
N CYS A 194 -7.16 3.93 -7.87
CA CYS A 194 -7.31 4.96 -6.85
C CYS A 194 -7.70 6.32 -7.45
N ALA A 195 -8.86 6.86 -7.04
CA ALA A 195 -9.35 8.19 -7.45
C ALA A 195 -8.64 9.35 -6.74
N GLN A 196 -7.79 9.07 -5.74
CA GLN A 196 -7.10 10.07 -4.93
C GLN A 196 -8.04 11.03 -4.18
N ALA A 197 -9.23 10.59 -3.78
CA ALA A 197 -10.22 11.41 -3.07
C ALA A 197 -9.67 12.04 -1.77
N CYS A 198 -8.68 11.42 -1.12
CA CYS A 198 -7.96 12.01 0.02
C CYS A 198 -7.17 13.30 -0.33
N ARG A 199 -6.98 13.59 -1.63
CA ARG A 199 -6.29 14.78 -2.14
C ARG A 199 -7.24 15.88 -2.62
N LEU A 200 -8.55 15.70 -2.40
CA LEU A 200 -9.55 16.72 -2.67
C LEU A 200 -9.64 17.73 -1.53
N PRO A 201 -10.12 18.96 -1.82
CA PRO A 201 -10.43 19.92 -0.78
C PRO A 201 -11.72 19.53 -0.04
N TYR A 202 -11.71 19.72 1.28
CA TYR A 202 -12.86 19.52 2.15
C TYR A 202 -13.01 20.70 3.08
N GLU A 203 -14.25 20.99 3.48
CA GLU A 203 -14.56 21.88 4.59
C GLU A 203 -14.85 21.03 5.83
N LEU A 204 -14.34 21.47 6.97
CA LEU A 204 -14.63 20.82 8.25
C LEU A 204 -15.95 21.33 8.80
N VAL A 205 -16.90 20.42 9.01
CA VAL A 205 -18.17 20.69 9.69
C VAL A 205 -18.09 20.14 11.11
N VAL A 206 -18.33 21.00 12.10
CA VAL A 206 -18.32 20.68 13.53
C VAL A 206 -19.70 21.00 14.08
N ASP A 207 -20.40 20.02 14.65
CA ASP A 207 -21.75 20.17 15.21
C ASP A 207 -22.72 20.88 14.25
N GLY A 208 -22.64 20.54 12.95
CA GLY A 208 -23.47 21.10 11.88
C GLY A 208 -23.02 22.45 11.34
N LYS A 209 -21.93 23.05 11.83
CA LYS A 209 -21.39 24.35 11.40
C LYS A 209 -20.03 24.22 10.75
N VAL A 210 -19.79 24.96 9.65
CA VAL A 210 -18.47 25.00 9.02
C VAL A 210 -17.49 25.74 9.92
N LYS A 211 -16.36 25.10 10.23
CA LYS A 211 -15.26 25.68 10.98
C LYS A 211 -14.21 26.23 10.00
N PRO A 212 -13.89 27.54 10.04
CA PRO A 212 -12.80 28.10 9.26
C PRO A 212 -11.44 27.53 9.71
N LEU A 213 -10.63 27.04 8.77
CA LEU A 213 -9.32 26.44 9.04
C LEU A 213 -8.15 27.22 8.39
N GLY A 214 -8.36 28.50 8.07
CA GLY A 214 -7.33 29.33 7.42
C GLY A 214 -6.96 28.78 6.03
N ASP A 215 -5.71 28.36 5.86
CA ASP A 215 -5.19 27.83 4.62
C ASP A 215 -5.26 26.28 4.49
N ALA A 216 -5.85 25.61 5.47
CA ALA A 216 -6.06 24.16 5.39
C ALA A 216 -7.36 23.82 4.67
N ARG A 217 -7.24 23.17 3.51
CA ARG A 217 -8.36 22.68 2.66
C ARG A 217 -8.27 21.18 2.40
N TYR A 218 -7.07 20.63 2.34
CA TYR A 218 -6.83 19.25 1.98
C TYR A 218 -6.69 18.40 3.25
N LEU A 219 -7.80 18.25 3.97
CA LEU A 219 -7.84 17.79 5.36
C LEU A 219 -7.42 16.31 5.56
N LEU A 220 -7.37 15.55 4.48
CA LEU A 220 -6.93 14.15 4.44
C LEU A 220 -5.66 13.95 3.59
N SER A 221 -4.95 15.04 3.20
CA SER A 221 -3.78 14.96 2.33
C SER A 221 -2.49 14.96 3.15
N PRO A 222 -1.89 13.78 3.44
CA PRO A 222 -0.63 13.73 4.16
C PRO A 222 0.54 14.23 3.29
N GLY A 223 1.60 14.67 3.94
CA GLY A 223 2.90 14.88 3.32
C GLY A 223 3.51 13.58 2.80
N ASP A 224 4.70 13.69 2.19
CA ASP A 224 5.45 12.53 1.73
C ASP A 224 6.35 11.99 2.85
N LEU A 225 6.54 10.67 2.88
CA LEU A 225 7.46 10.02 3.78
C LEU A 225 8.91 10.34 3.39
N PHE A 226 9.72 10.71 4.36
CA PHE A 226 11.15 10.94 4.24
C PHE A 226 11.85 10.40 5.50
N ALA A 227 12.58 9.31 5.36
CA ALA A 227 13.14 8.56 6.49
C ALA A 227 14.66 8.33 6.38
N LEU A 228 15.40 9.17 5.65
CA LEU A 228 16.86 9.03 5.54
C LEU A 228 17.55 9.06 6.92
N ARG A 229 17.09 9.91 7.81
CA ARG A 229 17.63 10.04 9.17
C ARG A 229 17.32 8.85 10.08
N GLN A 230 16.30 8.06 9.74
CA GLN A 230 15.89 6.85 10.46
C GLN A 230 16.63 5.60 9.97
N ILE A 231 17.37 5.65 8.87
CA ILE A 231 18.05 4.48 8.29
C ILE A 231 18.97 3.76 9.28
N PRO A 232 19.80 4.45 10.10
CA PRO A 232 20.64 3.75 11.09
C PRO A 232 19.82 2.90 12.07
N GLU A 233 18.68 3.42 12.55
CA GLU A 233 17.77 2.68 13.43
C GLU A 233 17.11 1.51 12.69
N ILE A 234 16.65 1.72 11.46
CA ILE A 234 16.03 0.68 10.62
C ILE A 234 17.00 -0.48 10.37
N VAL A 235 18.28 -0.18 10.06
CA VAL A 235 19.34 -1.18 9.92
C VAL A 235 19.55 -1.92 11.23
N GLY A 236 19.59 -1.19 12.35
CA GLY A 236 19.74 -1.77 13.70
C GLY A 236 18.59 -2.67 14.15
N ILE A 237 17.36 -2.45 13.65
CA ILE A 237 16.20 -3.33 13.88
C ILE A 237 16.36 -4.66 13.13
N GLY A 238 17.14 -4.71 12.05
CA GLY A 238 17.30 -5.89 11.20
C GLY A 238 16.17 -6.05 10.17
N ILE A 239 15.75 -4.92 9.57
CA ILE A 239 14.84 -4.92 8.43
C ILE A 239 15.57 -5.46 7.20
N SER A 240 14.88 -6.28 6.40
CA SER A 240 15.48 -6.95 5.25
C SER A 240 15.49 -6.09 3.99
N ALA A 241 14.55 -5.16 3.85
CA ALA A 241 14.49 -4.25 2.71
C ALA A 241 13.86 -2.89 3.07
N VAL A 242 14.41 -1.83 2.48
CA VAL A 242 13.86 -0.47 2.52
C VAL A 242 13.27 -0.13 1.16
N LYS A 243 12.00 0.28 1.13
CA LYS A 243 11.22 0.46 -0.09
C LYS A 243 10.92 1.93 -0.37
N ILE A 244 11.25 2.35 -1.59
CA ILE A 244 10.94 3.68 -2.10
C ILE A 244 9.61 3.62 -2.86
N GLU A 245 8.61 4.44 -2.50
CA GLU A 245 7.36 4.58 -3.27
C GLU A 245 7.58 5.55 -4.43
N GLY A 246 7.07 5.23 -5.63
CA GLY A 246 7.21 6.17 -6.72
C GLY A 246 7.02 5.64 -8.14
N ARG A 247 6.23 4.60 -8.39
CA ARG A 247 6.03 4.06 -9.76
C ARG A 247 5.46 5.05 -10.78
N TYR A 248 4.76 6.10 -10.33
CA TYR A 248 4.30 7.21 -11.19
C TYR A 248 5.30 8.37 -11.28
N LYS A 249 6.48 8.24 -10.67
CA LYS A 249 7.51 9.27 -10.69
C LYS A 249 8.41 9.11 -11.91
N ASP A 250 9.11 10.20 -12.26
CA ASP A 250 10.09 10.21 -13.34
C ASP A 250 11.42 9.53 -12.95
N ALA A 251 12.30 9.42 -13.92
CA ALA A 251 13.61 8.79 -13.74
C ALA A 251 14.51 9.60 -12.79
N ASP A 252 14.40 10.93 -12.80
CA ASP A 252 15.22 11.81 -11.98
C ASP A 252 14.92 11.63 -10.48
N TYR A 253 13.63 11.50 -10.13
CA TYR A 253 13.20 11.14 -8.78
C TYR A 253 13.75 9.77 -8.36
N VAL A 254 13.64 8.77 -9.23
CA VAL A 254 14.11 7.40 -8.92
C VAL A 254 15.62 7.39 -8.73
N ALA A 255 16.38 8.07 -9.59
CA ALA A 255 17.82 8.17 -9.52
C ALA A 255 18.29 8.79 -8.17
N LEU A 256 17.75 9.95 -7.81
CA LEU A 256 18.17 10.65 -6.60
C LEU A 256 17.74 9.91 -5.32
N ALA A 257 16.48 9.46 -5.26
CA ALA A 257 15.99 8.76 -4.07
C ALA A 257 16.76 7.45 -3.86
N THR A 258 16.92 6.64 -4.91
CA THR A 258 17.65 5.36 -4.81
C THR A 258 19.09 5.58 -4.34
N ARG A 259 19.81 6.50 -4.95
CA ARG A 259 21.19 6.82 -4.58
C ARG A 259 21.33 7.29 -3.13
N ALA A 260 20.44 8.18 -2.69
CA ALA A 260 20.46 8.69 -1.31
C ALA A 260 20.25 7.56 -0.29
N TYR A 261 19.26 6.68 -0.53
CA TYR A 261 19.00 5.54 0.38
C TYR A 261 20.08 4.48 0.28
N ARG A 262 20.67 4.23 -0.88
CA ARG A 262 21.84 3.36 -1.04
C ARG A 262 23.00 3.83 -0.17
N GLN A 263 23.38 5.10 -0.29
CA GLN A 263 24.45 5.69 0.51
C GLN A 263 24.18 5.65 2.01
N ALA A 264 22.92 5.93 2.42
CA ALA A 264 22.54 5.90 3.83
C ALA A 264 22.58 4.48 4.41
N VAL A 265 22.10 3.48 3.66
CA VAL A 265 22.12 2.05 4.07
C VAL A 265 23.56 1.55 4.15
N ASP A 266 24.42 1.89 3.19
CA ASP A 266 25.83 1.49 3.19
C ASP A 266 26.57 2.09 4.38
N ALA A 267 26.42 3.39 4.62
CA ALA A 267 27.03 4.05 5.76
C ALA A 267 26.58 3.45 7.09
N ALA A 268 25.27 3.23 7.26
CA ALA A 268 24.72 2.64 8.48
C ALA A 268 25.18 1.20 8.68
N TRP A 269 25.26 0.39 7.61
CA TRP A 269 25.75 -0.97 7.68
C TRP A 269 27.23 -1.08 8.06
N GLU A 270 28.04 -0.17 7.56
CA GLU A 270 29.48 -0.06 7.86
C GLU A 270 29.76 0.64 9.22
N GLY A 271 28.72 1.05 9.94
CA GLY A 271 28.85 1.75 11.22
C GLY A 271 29.40 3.18 11.06
N ARG A 272 29.32 3.75 9.86
CA ARG A 272 29.68 5.15 9.58
C ARG A 272 28.49 6.06 9.84
N GLU A 273 28.74 7.28 10.26
CA GLU A 273 27.70 8.29 10.34
C GLU A 273 27.25 8.68 8.93
N ALA A 274 25.97 8.50 8.66
CA ALA A 274 25.37 8.97 7.42
C ALA A 274 25.23 10.49 7.47
N SER A 275 26.18 11.22 6.88
CA SER A 275 26.04 12.67 6.72
C SER A 275 25.04 12.95 5.59
N ILE A 276 23.83 13.39 5.95
CA ILE A 276 22.88 13.90 4.96
C ILE A 276 23.23 15.37 4.73
N ASP A 277 23.73 15.66 3.54
CA ASP A 277 24.00 17.04 3.12
C ASP A 277 22.66 17.77 2.88
N THR A 278 22.55 18.96 3.42
CA THR A 278 21.38 19.84 3.23
C THR A 278 21.10 20.10 1.73
N ARG A 279 22.14 20.11 0.90
CA ARG A 279 21.99 20.24 -0.56
C ARG A 279 21.30 19.00 -1.15
N GLN A 280 21.66 17.81 -0.72
CA GLN A 280 21.03 16.56 -1.15
C GLN A 280 19.57 16.51 -0.74
N GLU A 281 19.22 16.97 0.48
CA GLU A 281 17.81 17.09 0.89
C GLU A 281 17.05 18.05 -0.03
N LEU A 282 17.61 19.22 -0.35
CA LEU A 282 16.95 20.17 -1.26
C LEU A 282 16.80 19.61 -2.69
N ASP A 283 17.78 18.87 -3.20
CA ASP A 283 17.70 18.24 -4.52
C ASP A 283 16.59 17.18 -4.55
N LEU A 284 16.43 16.37 -3.48
CA LEU A 284 15.32 15.43 -3.33
C LEU A 284 13.96 16.13 -3.23
N GLU A 285 13.87 17.23 -2.45
CA GLU A 285 12.66 18.05 -2.34
C GLU A 285 12.26 18.65 -3.68
N GLN A 286 13.28 19.09 -4.45
CA GLN A 286 13.10 19.71 -5.76
C GLN A 286 12.51 18.75 -6.78
N VAL A 287 12.94 17.48 -6.84
CA VAL A 287 12.41 16.52 -7.80
C VAL A 287 10.97 16.11 -7.48
N TYR A 288 10.65 15.93 -6.18
CA TYR A 288 9.26 15.73 -5.77
C TYR A 288 9.05 15.84 -4.26
N SER A 289 8.20 16.76 -3.83
CA SER A 289 7.74 16.86 -2.44
C SER A 289 6.37 17.54 -2.34
N ARG A 290 5.55 17.08 -1.40
CA ARG A 290 4.33 17.76 -0.90
C ARG A 290 4.52 18.26 0.53
N GLY A 291 5.77 18.48 0.92
CA GLY A 291 6.21 18.57 2.30
C GLY A 291 6.42 17.19 2.87
N TRP A 292 7.52 16.94 3.55
CA TRP A 292 7.93 15.63 4.03
C TRP A 292 8.30 15.58 5.50
N GLY A 293 8.38 14.37 6.00
CA GLY A 293 8.77 14.03 7.36
C GLY A 293 8.75 12.53 7.60
N PRO A 294 9.20 12.08 8.77
CA PRO A 294 9.19 10.67 9.14
C PRO A 294 7.77 10.14 9.43
N HIS A 295 6.82 11.03 9.60
CA HIS A 295 5.41 10.74 9.91
C HIS A 295 5.30 9.65 11.00
N PHE A 296 4.55 8.57 10.76
CA PHE A 296 4.30 7.51 11.74
C PHE A 296 5.55 6.76 12.19
N LEU A 297 6.65 6.75 11.43
CA LEU A 297 7.89 6.07 11.84
C LEU A 297 8.43 6.57 13.19
N ASN A 298 8.24 7.86 13.50
CA ASN A 298 8.63 8.43 14.81
C ASN A 298 7.51 8.35 15.87
N GLY A 299 6.43 7.63 15.60
CA GLY A 299 5.22 7.60 16.41
C GLY A 299 4.13 8.53 15.88
N THR A 300 2.97 8.51 16.53
CA THR A 300 1.80 9.27 16.06
C THR A 300 1.88 10.73 16.49
N ASP A 301 2.00 11.62 15.52
CA ASP A 301 1.82 13.08 15.66
C ASP A 301 0.79 13.55 14.64
N HIS A 302 -0.45 13.70 15.07
CA HIS A 302 -1.55 14.12 14.21
C HIS A 302 -1.38 15.52 13.64
N GLN A 303 -0.62 16.41 14.30
CA GLN A 303 -0.35 17.76 13.81
C GLN A 303 0.60 17.77 12.61
N ALA A 304 1.56 16.85 12.57
CA ALA A 304 2.59 16.77 11.55
C ALA A 304 2.15 16.02 10.28
N VAL A 305 1.25 15.04 10.39
CA VAL A 305 0.88 14.15 9.27
C VAL A 305 0.17 14.88 8.15
N VAL A 306 -0.81 15.75 8.48
CA VAL A 306 -1.60 16.51 7.51
C VAL A 306 -1.46 18.00 7.77
N ARG A 307 -0.72 18.68 6.90
CA ARG A 307 -0.64 20.15 6.92
C ARG A 307 -1.87 20.80 6.29
N GLY A 308 -2.45 20.17 5.29
CA GLY A 308 -3.73 20.55 4.67
C GLY A 308 -3.65 21.68 3.65
N ARG A 309 -2.44 22.21 3.35
CA ARG A 309 -2.29 23.38 2.49
C ARG A 309 -2.30 23.07 1.00
N ALA A 310 -1.66 22.00 0.57
CA ALA A 310 -1.54 21.66 -0.85
C ALA A 310 -1.62 20.13 -1.09
N PRO A 311 -2.26 19.69 -2.20
CA PRO A 311 -2.38 18.27 -2.51
C PRO A 311 -1.27 17.78 -3.46
N ARG A 312 -0.55 18.71 -4.11
CA ARG A 312 0.39 18.46 -5.22
C ARG A 312 1.82 18.80 -4.85
N HIS A 313 2.74 18.34 -5.70
CA HIS A 313 4.12 18.76 -5.68
C HIS A 313 4.25 20.28 -5.79
N ARG A 314 5.13 20.85 -4.96
CA ARG A 314 5.45 22.28 -4.93
C ARG A 314 6.92 22.54 -5.24
N GLY A 315 7.78 21.52 -5.14
CA GLY A 315 9.24 21.73 -5.14
C GLY A 315 9.72 22.45 -3.89
N VAL A 316 10.72 23.29 -4.05
CA VAL A 316 11.38 23.98 -2.93
C VAL A 316 10.81 25.40 -2.76
N ARG A 317 10.51 25.78 -1.52
CA ARG A 317 10.07 27.14 -1.19
C ARG A 317 11.25 28.10 -1.31
N MET A 318 11.15 29.08 -2.23
CA MET A 318 12.23 30.01 -2.58
C MET A 318 12.07 31.39 -1.97
N GLY A 319 10.85 31.76 -1.54
CA GLY A 319 10.62 33.08 -0.97
C GLY A 319 9.15 33.45 -0.81
N ARG A 320 8.94 34.78 -0.63
CA ARG A 320 7.62 35.41 -0.51
C ARG A 320 7.55 36.68 -1.36
N VAL A 321 6.47 36.89 -2.04
CA VAL A 321 6.22 38.11 -2.86
C VAL A 321 6.13 39.33 -1.98
N THR A 322 6.95 40.34 -2.28
CA THR A 322 6.95 41.65 -1.59
C THR A 322 6.45 42.79 -2.45
N ALA A 323 6.65 42.73 -3.78
CA ALA A 323 6.14 43.70 -4.74
C ALA A 323 5.92 43.05 -6.12
N ILE A 324 5.03 43.65 -6.90
CA ILE A 324 4.66 43.20 -8.24
C ILE A 324 4.75 44.41 -9.17
N SER A 325 5.34 44.23 -10.35
CA SER A 325 5.42 45.23 -11.43
C SER A 325 4.91 44.63 -12.74
N GLU A 326 4.80 45.44 -13.78
CA GLU A 326 4.41 44.97 -15.11
C GLU A 326 5.43 43.99 -15.71
N THR A 327 6.70 44.06 -15.29
CA THR A 327 7.81 43.27 -15.86
C THR A 327 8.32 42.16 -14.99
N GLY A 328 7.91 42.11 -13.70
CA GLY A 328 8.44 41.13 -12.78
C GLY A 328 7.82 41.14 -11.39
N VAL A 329 8.26 40.21 -10.59
CA VAL A 329 7.84 39.99 -9.20
C VAL A 329 9.04 40.10 -8.29
N THR A 330 8.98 40.97 -7.28
CA THR A 330 10.00 41.07 -6.25
C THR A 330 9.68 40.14 -5.10
N ILE A 331 10.66 39.38 -4.67
CA ILE A 331 10.53 38.41 -3.57
C ILE A 331 11.54 38.67 -2.45
N GLU A 332 11.15 38.37 -1.23
CA GLU A 332 12.04 38.17 -0.10
C GLU A 332 12.49 36.68 -0.14
N PRO A 333 13.79 36.39 -0.32
CA PRO A 333 14.25 35.02 -0.48
C PRO A 333 14.18 34.22 0.83
N ALA A 334 13.82 32.93 0.74
CA ALA A 334 13.90 31.98 1.84
C ALA A 334 15.32 31.42 1.99
N ASP A 335 15.62 30.72 3.11
CA ASP A 335 16.95 30.13 3.36
C ASP A 335 17.38 29.14 2.28
N ALA A 336 16.47 28.39 1.71
CA ALA A 336 16.75 27.46 0.60
C ALA A 336 17.40 28.16 -0.61
N HIS A 337 17.07 29.43 -0.85
CA HIS A 337 17.66 30.23 -1.91
C HIS A 337 19.18 30.44 -1.73
N ARG A 338 19.67 30.49 -0.50
CA ARG A 338 21.12 30.66 -0.21
C ARG A 338 21.91 29.42 -0.67
N LEU A 339 21.33 28.24 -0.55
CA LEU A 339 21.94 26.97 -0.90
C LEU A 339 21.74 26.59 -2.38
N SER A 340 20.60 27.01 -2.93
CA SER A 340 20.21 26.72 -4.31
C SER A 340 19.50 27.92 -4.92
N PRO A 341 20.28 28.98 -5.36
CA PRO A 341 19.71 30.22 -5.88
C PRO A 341 18.80 30.02 -7.08
N LEU A 342 17.73 30.85 -7.19
CA LEU A 342 16.94 30.96 -8.40
C LEU A 342 17.78 31.48 -9.56
N LYS A 343 17.53 30.94 -10.75
CA LYS A 343 18.27 31.23 -11.99
C LYS A 343 17.33 31.42 -13.16
N PRO A 344 17.80 32.08 -14.23
CA PRO A 344 17.12 32.04 -15.52
C PRO A 344 16.86 30.59 -15.98
N GLY A 345 15.64 30.31 -16.43
CA GLY A 345 15.21 28.97 -16.82
C GLY A 345 14.46 28.17 -15.76
N ASP A 346 14.62 28.51 -14.46
CA ASP A 346 13.86 27.87 -13.39
C ASP A 346 12.34 28.09 -13.56
N GLY A 347 11.55 27.05 -13.32
CA GLY A 347 10.10 27.16 -13.23
C GLY A 347 9.67 27.52 -11.82
N VAL A 348 8.78 28.51 -11.69
CA VAL A 348 8.22 28.91 -10.39
C VAL A 348 6.69 28.97 -10.41
N VAL A 349 6.09 28.80 -9.22
CA VAL A 349 4.66 29.00 -8.98
C VAL A 349 4.47 29.91 -7.78
N PHE A 350 3.45 30.80 -7.87
CA PHE A 350 3.06 31.72 -6.81
C PHE A 350 1.85 31.14 -6.09
N ASP A 351 2.07 30.60 -4.90
CA ASP A 351 1.07 29.95 -4.07
C ASP A 351 0.39 31.00 -3.18
N ALA A 352 -0.91 31.09 -3.25
CA ALA A 352 -1.71 32.00 -2.46
C ALA A 352 -1.54 31.80 -0.95
N ALA A 353 -0.92 32.78 -0.30
CA ALA A 353 -0.71 32.75 1.15
C ALA A 353 -2.03 32.90 1.94
N ASP A 354 -3.01 33.61 1.37
CA ASP A 354 -4.35 33.81 1.92
C ASP A 354 -5.36 32.76 1.43
N TRP A 355 -4.87 31.73 0.76
CA TRP A 355 -5.62 30.57 0.31
C TRP A 355 -6.79 30.89 -0.66
N ARG A 356 -6.46 31.27 -1.87
CA ARG A 356 -7.43 31.47 -2.96
C ARG A 356 -7.69 30.22 -3.79
N SER A 357 -6.70 29.34 -3.89
CA SER A 357 -6.83 28.03 -4.55
C SER A 357 -7.74 27.09 -3.71
N PRO A 358 -8.58 26.24 -4.31
CA PRO A 358 -8.64 25.96 -5.76
C PRO A 358 -9.57 26.91 -6.56
N GLN A 359 -10.20 27.88 -5.92
CA GLN A 359 -11.17 28.76 -6.59
C GLN A 359 -10.48 29.68 -7.63
N GLU A 360 -9.27 30.16 -7.31
CA GLU A 360 -8.44 30.95 -8.22
C GLU A 360 -7.23 30.08 -8.64
N PRO A 361 -7.01 29.80 -9.94
CA PRO A 361 -5.82 29.09 -10.40
C PRO A 361 -4.55 29.85 -10.01
N GLU A 362 -3.54 29.11 -9.55
CA GLU A 362 -2.25 29.68 -9.19
C GLU A 362 -1.51 30.14 -10.45
N GLU A 363 -0.74 31.21 -10.32
CA GLU A 363 0.05 31.75 -11.42
C GLU A 363 1.47 31.16 -11.35
N GLY A 364 2.12 30.99 -12.50
CA GLY A 364 3.48 30.48 -12.55
C GLY A 364 4.10 30.61 -13.93
N GLY A 365 5.44 30.54 -13.98
CA GLY A 365 6.17 30.70 -15.23
C GLY A 365 7.65 30.36 -15.10
N ARG A 366 8.34 30.44 -16.24
CA ARG A 366 9.79 30.31 -16.30
C ARG A 366 10.47 31.67 -16.11
N ILE A 367 11.45 31.72 -15.20
CA ILE A 367 12.26 32.92 -14.95
C ILE A 367 13.10 33.22 -16.19
N PHE A 368 13.01 34.45 -16.68
CA PHE A 368 13.86 34.96 -17.76
C PHE A 368 15.15 35.61 -17.20
N GLU A 369 15.02 36.40 -16.13
CA GLU A 369 16.11 37.12 -15.51
C GLU A 369 15.92 37.24 -14.00
N VAL A 370 17.02 37.20 -13.23
CA VAL A 370 17.02 37.39 -11.78
C VAL A 370 17.92 38.59 -11.44
N LEU A 371 17.35 39.62 -10.80
CA LEU A 371 18.06 40.85 -10.45
C LEU A 371 18.08 41.04 -8.92
N PRO A 372 19.28 41.18 -8.29
CA PRO A 372 19.39 41.54 -6.89
C PRO A 372 18.83 42.95 -6.62
N ARG A 373 18.07 43.12 -5.51
CA ARG A 373 17.46 44.38 -5.09
C ARG A 373 17.66 44.63 -3.58
N GLY A 374 18.88 44.89 -3.11
CA GLY A 374 19.13 45.27 -1.73
C GLY A 374 18.61 44.25 -0.68
N GLY A 375 18.87 42.99 -0.85
CA GLY A 375 18.41 41.90 0.02
C GLY A 375 17.14 41.21 -0.46
N ALA A 376 16.37 41.82 -1.37
CA ALA A 376 15.31 41.22 -2.12
C ALA A 376 15.77 40.82 -3.52
N MET A 377 14.94 40.12 -4.29
CA MET A 377 15.25 39.72 -5.66
C MET A 377 14.05 40.01 -6.58
N GLU A 378 14.33 40.61 -7.72
CA GLU A 378 13.32 40.79 -8.77
C GLU A 378 13.47 39.65 -9.77
N LEU A 379 12.37 38.89 -9.93
CA LEU A 379 12.23 37.82 -10.92
C LEU A 379 11.50 38.39 -12.13
N ARG A 380 12.14 38.41 -13.29
CA ARG A 380 11.54 38.82 -14.55
C ARG A 380 11.15 37.62 -15.38
N PHE A 381 10.08 37.79 -16.12
CA PHE A 381 9.49 36.76 -16.96
C PHE A 381 9.39 37.26 -18.40
N ALA A 382 9.24 36.34 -19.35
CA ALA A 382 9.01 36.71 -20.74
C ALA A 382 7.71 37.55 -20.89
N ASN A 383 7.63 38.35 -21.90
CA ASN A 383 6.48 39.24 -22.11
C ASN A 383 5.17 38.43 -22.12
N ARG A 384 4.19 38.84 -21.30
CA ARG A 384 2.88 38.17 -21.10
C ARG A 384 2.95 36.70 -20.60
N ALA A 385 4.06 36.29 -20.01
CA ALA A 385 4.19 34.92 -19.47
C ALA A 385 3.46 34.76 -18.12
N LEU A 386 3.14 35.85 -17.44
CA LEU A 386 2.39 35.87 -16.18
C LEU A 386 1.25 36.86 -16.28
N ASP A 387 0.19 36.60 -15.52
CA ASP A 387 -0.87 37.57 -15.22
C ASP A 387 -0.60 38.19 -13.82
N PRO A 388 -0.06 39.45 -13.77
CA PRO A 388 0.23 40.11 -12.49
C PRO A 388 -0.99 40.32 -11.60
N ALA A 389 -2.21 40.36 -12.16
CA ALA A 389 -3.45 40.54 -11.41
C ALA A 389 -3.76 39.29 -10.52
N ARG A 390 -3.21 38.14 -10.85
CA ARG A 390 -3.39 36.87 -10.13
C ARG A 390 -2.32 36.61 -9.06
N ILE A 391 -1.32 37.49 -8.97
CA ILE A 391 -0.27 37.40 -7.96
C ILE A 391 -0.51 38.50 -6.92
N ARG A 392 -0.35 38.18 -5.63
CA ARG A 392 -0.54 39.15 -4.55
C ARG A 392 0.71 39.24 -3.67
N ARG A 393 0.88 40.40 -3.03
CA ARG A 393 1.90 40.55 -1.99
C ARG A 393 1.61 39.56 -0.86
N GLY A 394 2.62 38.80 -0.44
CA GLY A 394 2.50 37.75 0.56
C GLY A 394 2.42 36.34 -0.01
N ASP A 395 2.15 36.18 -1.30
CA ASP A 395 2.15 34.87 -1.94
C ASP A 395 3.52 34.18 -1.77
N LEU A 396 3.49 32.85 -1.56
CA LEU A 396 4.71 32.05 -1.44
C LEU A 396 5.24 31.69 -2.82
N VAL A 397 6.53 31.72 -2.98
CA VAL A 397 7.17 31.38 -4.25
C VAL A 397 7.87 30.02 -4.11
N TRP A 398 7.51 29.10 -4.97
CA TRP A 398 8.05 27.75 -5.02
C TRP A 398 8.75 27.51 -6.35
N ARG A 399 9.93 26.91 -6.33
CA ARG A 399 10.60 26.44 -7.53
C ARG A 399 10.08 25.04 -7.86
N THR A 400 9.37 24.91 -8.96
CA THR A 400 8.76 23.65 -9.42
C THR A 400 9.65 22.89 -10.40
N ASN A 401 10.61 23.58 -11.05
CA ASN A 401 11.53 22.97 -11.99
C ASN A 401 12.91 23.61 -11.90
N ASP A 402 13.98 22.82 -11.89
CA ASP A 402 15.40 23.23 -11.91
C ASP A 402 16.14 22.50 -13.05
N PRO A 403 16.29 23.11 -14.23
CA PRO A 403 16.96 22.48 -15.37
C PRO A 403 18.44 22.15 -15.17
N GLU A 404 19.11 22.84 -14.22
CA GLU A 404 20.50 22.53 -13.89
C GLU A 404 20.59 21.27 -13.02
N LEU A 405 19.63 21.08 -12.11
CA LEU A 405 19.52 19.84 -11.35
C LEU A 405 19.29 18.65 -12.30
N GLU A 406 18.37 18.76 -13.27
CA GLU A 406 18.14 17.72 -14.26
C GLU A 406 19.42 17.34 -15.03
N LYS A 407 20.22 18.35 -15.43
CA LYS A 407 21.51 18.10 -16.09
C LYS A 407 22.52 17.42 -15.17
N ARG A 408 22.56 17.81 -13.87
CA ARG A 408 23.45 17.18 -12.90
C ARG A 408 23.05 15.71 -12.67
N ILE A 409 21.75 15.41 -12.58
CA ILE A 409 21.25 14.05 -12.39
C ILE A 409 21.67 13.16 -13.56
N ARG A 410 21.45 13.64 -14.80
CA ARG A 410 21.85 12.90 -16.02
C ARG A 410 23.36 12.68 -16.14
N ALA A 411 24.17 13.49 -15.47
CA ALA A 411 25.63 13.37 -15.45
C ALA A 411 26.16 12.51 -14.28
N LEU A 412 25.28 12.00 -13.40
CA LEU A 412 25.70 11.12 -12.31
C LEU A 412 26.30 9.82 -12.87
N PRO A 413 27.43 9.37 -12.33
CA PRO A 413 28.01 8.10 -12.75
C PRO A 413 27.08 6.94 -12.37
N ALA A 414 26.92 5.97 -13.27
CA ALA A 414 26.22 4.75 -12.97
C ALA A 414 27.01 3.90 -11.96
N GLU A 415 26.31 3.30 -11.02
CA GLU A 415 26.90 2.31 -10.12
C GLU A 415 27.28 1.06 -10.93
N ARG A 416 28.44 0.50 -10.58
CA ARG A 416 28.98 -0.69 -11.26
C ARG A 416 29.07 -1.87 -10.32
N LEU A 417 28.78 -3.04 -10.85
CA LEU A 417 28.86 -4.29 -10.12
C LEU A 417 30.33 -4.64 -9.87
N PRO A 418 30.77 -4.83 -8.63
CA PRO A 418 32.12 -5.23 -8.33
C PRO A 418 32.41 -6.64 -8.87
N VAL A 419 33.54 -6.79 -9.51
CA VAL A 419 34.05 -8.08 -10.02
C VAL A 419 35.38 -8.42 -9.37
N SER A 420 35.50 -9.63 -8.85
CA SER A 420 36.74 -10.20 -8.34
C SER A 420 37.32 -11.17 -9.38
N VAL A 421 38.63 -11.15 -9.55
CA VAL A 421 39.32 -12.00 -10.55
C VAL A 421 40.46 -12.76 -9.89
N ARG A 422 40.44 -14.07 -10.03
CA ARG A 422 41.56 -14.94 -9.64
C ARG A 422 42.25 -15.49 -10.89
N VAL A 423 43.54 -15.22 -11.00
CA VAL A 423 44.35 -15.62 -12.16
C VAL A 423 45.38 -16.67 -11.75
N ASN A 424 45.47 -17.77 -12.49
CA ASN A 424 46.51 -18.72 -12.40
C ASN A 424 47.34 -18.72 -13.71
N ALA A 425 48.62 -18.39 -13.61
CA ALA A 425 49.52 -18.28 -14.73
C ALA A 425 50.81 -19.07 -14.50
N ARG A 426 51.01 -20.07 -15.33
CA ARG A 426 52.19 -20.93 -15.27
C ARG A 426 52.86 -20.96 -16.62
N GLU A 427 54.20 -20.88 -16.63
CA GLU A 427 54.99 -21.08 -17.84
C GLU A 427 54.77 -22.48 -18.44
N GLY A 428 54.49 -22.54 -19.76
CA GLY A 428 54.16 -23.79 -20.45
C GLY A 428 52.75 -24.33 -20.28
N ALA A 429 51.89 -23.59 -19.56
CA ALA A 429 50.47 -23.91 -19.37
C ALA A 429 49.56 -22.77 -19.84
N PRO A 430 48.28 -23.00 -20.17
CA PRO A 430 47.32 -21.92 -20.42
C PRO A 430 47.10 -21.01 -19.20
N LEU A 431 46.87 -19.72 -19.43
CA LEU A 431 46.44 -18.80 -18.41
C LEU A 431 44.96 -19.08 -18.12
N ILE A 432 44.62 -19.30 -16.85
CA ILE A 432 43.24 -19.50 -16.40
C ILE A 432 42.85 -18.28 -15.53
N ALA A 433 41.73 -17.64 -15.84
CA ALA A 433 41.18 -16.57 -15.05
C ALA A 433 39.70 -16.86 -14.67
N VAL A 434 39.42 -16.82 -13.36
CA VAL A 434 38.11 -17.01 -12.77
C VAL A 434 37.60 -15.65 -12.38
N TRP A 435 36.48 -15.27 -12.97
CA TRP A 435 35.80 -14.00 -12.75
C TRP A 435 34.52 -14.24 -11.96
N GLU A 436 34.30 -13.42 -10.91
CA GLU A 436 33.14 -13.55 -10.04
C GLU A 436 32.48 -12.19 -9.85
N ALA A 437 31.16 -12.10 -10.14
CA ALA A 437 30.35 -10.91 -9.95
C ALA A 437 28.92 -11.30 -9.60
N GLY A 438 28.31 -10.67 -8.59
CA GLY A 438 26.93 -10.92 -8.21
C GLY A 438 26.60 -12.37 -7.85
N GLY A 439 27.60 -13.14 -7.35
CA GLY A 439 27.45 -14.57 -7.05
C GLY A 439 27.55 -15.49 -8.28
N ILE A 440 27.82 -14.93 -9.48
CA ILE A 440 28.04 -15.69 -10.72
C ILE A 440 29.54 -15.82 -10.95
N GLN A 441 29.98 -17.06 -11.21
CA GLN A 441 31.38 -17.37 -11.49
C GLN A 441 31.52 -17.89 -12.90
N VAL A 442 32.48 -17.35 -13.67
CA VAL A 442 32.85 -17.84 -14.99
C VAL A 442 34.37 -18.04 -15.10
N THR A 443 34.77 -19.02 -15.87
CA THR A 443 36.19 -19.32 -16.11
C THR A 443 36.50 -19.09 -17.58
N VAL A 444 37.58 -18.36 -17.84
CA VAL A 444 38.16 -18.18 -19.19
C VAL A 444 39.61 -18.69 -19.20
N GLU A 445 40.03 -19.24 -20.32
CA GLU A 445 41.33 -19.86 -20.50
C GLU A 445 41.94 -19.39 -21.81
N SER A 446 43.28 -19.20 -21.82
CA SER A 446 44.00 -18.86 -23.05
C SER A 446 44.05 -20.08 -23.98
N ALA A 447 43.86 -19.80 -25.29
CA ALA A 447 43.87 -20.88 -26.32
C ALA A 447 45.25 -21.57 -26.46
N ALA A 448 46.32 -20.93 -26.01
CA ALA A 448 47.65 -21.47 -26.08
C ALA A 448 48.39 -21.34 -24.75
N PRO A 449 49.33 -22.26 -24.43
CA PRO A 449 50.19 -22.14 -23.27
C PRO A 449 51.02 -20.83 -23.29
N LEU A 450 51.28 -20.31 -22.07
CA LEU A 450 52.13 -19.14 -21.87
C LEU A 450 53.60 -19.49 -22.10
N GLY A 451 54.27 -18.69 -22.93
CA GLY A 451 55.72 -18.82 -23.10
C GLY A 451 56.51 -18.13 -21.97
N ALA A 452 57.85 -18.37 -21.93
CA ALA A 452 58.74 -17.67 -21.05
C ALA A 452 58.87 -16.18 -21.42
N ALA A 453 58.91 -15.29 -20.45
CA ALA A 453 59.10 -13.85 -20.67
C ALA A 453 60.54 -13.53 -21.11
N ARG A 454 60.68 -12.73 -22.19
CA ARG A 454 61.98 -12.25 -22.63
C ARG A 454 62.37 -10.91 -21.99
N ASN A 455 61.42 -10.03 -21.76
CA ASN A 455 61.64 -8.69 -21.24
C ASN A 455 60.86 -8.43 -19.93
N ARG A 456 59.52 -8.67 -19.92
CA ARG A 456 58.66 -8.45 -18.78
C ARG A 456 57.75 -9.66 -18.57
N ALA A 457 57.87 -10.28 -17.40
CA ALA A 457 56.99 -11.36 -16.99
C ALA A 457 55.59 -10.78 -16.59
N LEU A 458 54.59 -11.62 -16.61
CA LEU A 458 53.26 -11.27 -16.14
C LEU A 458 53.29 -10.99 -14.64
N ASP A 459 52.81 -9.83 -14.27
CA ASP A 459 52.66 -9.40 -12.88
C ASP A 459 51.24 -8.87 -12.58
N ALA A 460 50.93 -8.69 -11.30
CA ALA A 460 49.61 -8.21 -10.85
C ALA A 460 49.31 -6.80 -11.33
N GLU A 461 50.31 -5.94 -11.53
CA GLU A 461 50.13 -4.58 -12.01
C GLU A 461 49.68 -4.55 -13.47
N LEU A 462 50.29 -5.34 -14.35
CA LEU A 462 49.90 -5.47 -15.75
C LEU A 462 48.50 -6.08 -15.88
N LEU A 463 48.18 -7.09 -15.08
CA LEU A 463 46.83 -7.68 -15.05
C LEU A 463 45.79 -6.67 -14.62
N ARG A 464 46.07 -5.91 -13.53
CA ARG A 464 45.14 -4.90 -13.03
C ARG A 464 44.95 -3.81 -14.07
N GLU A 465 46.01 -3.34 -14.73
CA GLU A 465 45.91 -2.37 -15.83
C GLU A 465 44.99 -2.85 -16.96
N GLN A 466 45.15 -4.12 -17.41
CA GLN A 466 44.37 -4.63 -18.56
C GLN A 466 42.95 -5.04 -18.17
N PHE A 467 42.76 -5.63 -16.98
CA PHE A 467 41.45 -6.13 -16.54
C PHE A 467 40.56 -5.02 -15.97
N SER A 468 41.11 -3.88 -15.50
CA SER A 468 40.33 -2.72 -15.10
C SER A 468 39.71 -1.94 -16.26
N ARG A 469 40.07 -2.24 -17.52
CA ARG A 469 39.54 -1.60 -18.74
C ARG A 469 38.10 -2.07 -19.02
N LEU A 470 37.19 -1.91 -18.03
CA LEU A 470 35.78 -2.32 -18.05
C LEU A 470 34.85 -1.14 -18.35
N GLY A 471 35.36 -0.01 -18.83
CA GLY A 471 34.64 1.27 -18.96
C GLY A 471 33.29 1.20 -19.70
N ASN A 472 33.15 0.32 -20.67
CA ASN A 472 31.93 0.14 -21.47
C ASN A 472 31.07 -1.04 -20.97
N THR A 473 31.30 -1.51 -19.73
CA THR A 473 30.54 -2.63 -19.15
C THR A 473 29.88 -2.21 -17.83
N VAL A 474 29.02 -3.05 -17.33
CA VAL A 474 28.37 -2.87 -16.01
C VAL A 474 29.29 -3.18 -14.82
N TYR A 475 30.51 -3.64 -15.07
CA TYR A 475 31.45 -4.14 -14.06
C TYR A 475 32.52 -3.12 -13.69
N ALA A 476 33.04 -3.22 -12.47
CA ALA A 476 34.26 -2.57 -12.00
C ALA A 476 35.14 -3.57 -11.29
N LEU A 477 36.43 -3.61 -11.62
CA LEU A 477 37.39 -4.51 -10.97
C LEU A 477 37.57 -4.08 -9.50
N ALA A 478 37.12 -4.93 -8.57
CA ALA A 478 37.21 -4.71 -7.12
C ALA A 478 38.46 -5.37 -6.55
N ASP A 479 38.68 -6.63 -6.90
CA ASP A 479 39.80 -7.42 -6.41
C ASP A 479 40.44 -8.25 -7.49
N LEU A 480 41.78 -8.48 -7.35
CA LEU A 480 42.57 -9.28 -8.28
C LEU A 480 43.64 -10.06 -7.53
N GLU A 481 43.54 -11.36 -7.60
CA GLU A 481 44.52 -12.30 -7.05
C GLU A 481 45.29 -12.97 -8.19
N LEU A 482 46.63 -13.07 -8.08
CA LEU A 482 47.48 -13.70 -9.05
C LEU A 482 48.31 -14.81 -8.37
N ALA A 483 48.13 -16.04 -8.83
CA ALA A 483 49.05 -17.14 -8.61
C ALA A 483 49.96 -17.32 -9.85
N VAL A 484 51.26 -17.16 -9.70
CA VAL A 484 52.20 -17.25 -10.82
C VAL A 484 53.32 -18.26 -10.52
N GLU A 485 53.60 -19.11 -11.49
CA GLU A 485 54.70 -20.06 -11.44
C GLU A 485 55.63 -19.88 -12.64
N GLY A 486 56.93 -19.71 -12.38
CA GLY A 486 57.94 -19.37 -13.40
C GLY A 486 57.88 -17.91 -13.77
N ALA A 487 58.27 -17.57 -15.00
CA ALA A 487 58.25 -16.25 -15.58
C ALA A 487 57.36 -16.21 -16.85
N PRO A 488 56.08 -16.45 -16.77
CA PRO A 488 55.22 -16.52 -17.93
C PRO A 488 55.04 -15.15 -18.61
N PHE A 489 54.92 -15.16 -19.93
CA PHE A 489 54.64 -14.00 -20.75
C PHE A 489 53.17 -14.04 -21.26
N ALA A 490 52.44 -12.98 -21.02
CA ALA A 490 51.09 -12.80 -21.58
C ALA A 490 51.02 -11.46 -22.34
N PRO A 491 50.81 -11.47 -23.66
CA PRO A 491 50.65 -10.23 -24.41
C PRO A 491 49.33 -9.51 -24.05
N ALA A 492 49.34 -8.19 -24.08
CA ALA A 492 48.14 -7.38 -23.77
C ALA A 492 46.94 -7.74 -24.64
N SER A 493 47.11 -8.17 -25.87
CA SER A 493 46.04 -8.67 -26.75
C SER A 493 45.33 -9.90 -26.18
N LEU A 494 46.08 -10.85 -25.61
CA LEU A 494 45.54 -12.05 -24.96
C LEU A 494 44.73 -11.67 -23.71
N LEU A 495 45.28 -10.83 -22.85
CA LEU A 495 44.57 -10.35 -21.64
C LEU A 495 43.29 -9.61 -22.00
N ASN A 496 43.33 -8.78 -23.04
CA ASN A 496 42.15 -8.10 -23.53
C ASN A 496 41.09 -9.05 -24.12
N GLN A 497 41.51 -10.14 -24.78
CA GLN A 497 40.58 -11.15 -25.26
C GLN A 497 39.91 -11.87 -24.07
N LEU A 498 40.73 -12.38 -23.13
CA LEU A 498 40.19 -13.06 -21.94
C LEU A 498 39.21 -12.19 -21.14
N ARG A 499 39.53 -10.89 -20.99
CA ARG A 499 38.58 -9.94 -20.35
C ARG A 499 37.26 -9.88 -21.13
N ARG A 500 37.27 -9.73 -22.45
CA ARG A 500 36.05 -9.68 -23.26
C ARG A 500 35.24 -10.97 -23.16
N ASP A 501 35.89 -12.11 -23.25
CA ASP A 501 35.27 -13.43 -23.16
C ASP A 501 34.64 -13.64 -21.76
N ALA A 502 35.33 -13.18 -20.71
CA ALA A 502 34.80 -13.25 -19.34
C ALA A 502 33.56 -12.35 -19.14
N VAL A 503 33.61 -11.12 -19.63
CA VAL A 503 32.45 -10.20 -19.58
C VAL A 503 31.26 -10.79 -20.33
N GLU A 504 31.46 -11.27 -21.56
CA GLU A 504 30.40 -11.88 -22.37
C GLU A 504 29.76 -13.08 -21.65
N ARG A 505 30.58 -13.96 -21.05
CA ARG A 505 30.10 -15.11 -20.28
C ARG A 505 29.37 -14.71 -19.00
N LEU A 506 29.84 -13.69 -18.28
CA LEU A 506 29.16 -13.17 -17.09
C LEU A 506 27.78 -12.58 -17.45
N GLU A 507 27.71 -11.76 -18.50
CA GLU A 507 26.47 -11.16 -18.97
C GLU A 507 25.46 -12.22 -19.46
N ALA A 508 25.93 -13.24 -20.19
CA ALA A 508 25.10 -14.34 -20.64
C ALA A 508 24.57 -15.17 -19.46
N ALA A 509 25.42 -15.49 -18.51
CA ALA A 509 25.05 -16.26 -17.31
C ALA A 509 24.09 -15.46 -16.42
N ALA A 510 24.31 -14.15 -16.26
CA ALA A 510 23.43 -13.26 -15.50
C ALA A 510 22.06 -13.13 -16.15
N ALA A 511 22.00 -13.02 -17.49
CA ALA A 511 20.75 -12.87 -18.23
C ALA A 511 19.94 -14.19 -18.33
N ALA A 512 20.54 -15.34 -18.01
CA ALA A 512 19.87 -16.62 -18.11
C ALA A 512 18.70 -16.69 -17.12
N PRO A 513 17.46 -17.00 -17.55
CA PRO A 513 16.33 -17.09 -16.66
C PRO A 513 16.52 -18.20 -15.63
N ARG A 514 16.18 -17.92 -14.38
CA ARG A 514 16.18 -18.92 -13.31
C ARG A 514 15.14 -19.99 -13.65
N ARG A 515 15.58 -21.24 -13.75
CA ARG A 515 14.66 -22.36 -13.95
C ARG A 515 14.01 -22.71 -12.61
N ILE A 516 12.68 -22.63 -12.58
CA ILE A 516 11.84 -23.02 -11.44
C ILE A 516 10.78 -24.01 -11.94
N GLU A 517 10.22 -24.80 -11.00
CA GLU A 517 9.09 -25.67 -11.29
C GLU A 517 7.86 -24.82 -11.56
N ILE A 518 7.16 -25.10 -12.68
CA ILE A 518 5.88 -24.45 -13.00
C ILE A 518 4.88 -25.57 -13.35
N ARG A 519 3.82 -25.64 -12.59
CA ARG A 519 2.73 -26.60 -12.80
C ARG A 519 1.69 -26.01 -13.76
N ASP A 520 0.91 -26.86 -14.40
CA ASP A 520 -0.14 -26.39 -15.30
C ASP A 520 -1.13 -25.50 -14.53
N PRO A 521 -1.28 -24.22 -14.92
CA PRO A 521 -2.03 -23.26 -14.15
C PRO A 521 -3.53 -23.56 -14.11
N MET A 522 -4.10 -24.21 -15.17
CA MET A 522 -5.51 -24.50 -15.21
C MET A 522 -5.85 -25.70 -14.35
N THR A 523 -5.08 -26.81 -14.46
CA THR A 523 -5.23 -27.98 -13.60
C THR A 523 -5.08 -27.61 -12.14
N THR A 524 -4.04 -26.80 -11.79
CA THR A 524 -3.79 -26.35 -10.42
C THR A 524 -4.93 -25.50 -9.88
N LEU A 525 -5.48 -24.62 -10.68
CA LEU A 525 -6.65 -23.81 -10.28
C LEU A 525 -7.87 -24.69 -10.02
N ASP A 526 -8.18 -25.63 -10.94
CA ASP A 526 -9.34 -26.50 -10.81
C ASP A 526 -9.20 -27.42 -9.58
N GLU A 527 -7.98 -27.91 -9.26
CA GLU A 527 -7.69 -28.66 -8.02
C GLU A 527 -7.96 -27.83 -6.76
N ILE A 528 -7.44 -26.60 -6.68
CA ILE A 528 -7.62 -25.71 -5.51
C ILE A 528 -9.10 -25.43 -5.28
N VAL A 529 -9.85 -25.11 -6.33
CA VAL A 529 -11.29 -24.86 -6.25
C VAL A 529 -12.04 -26.11 -5.81
N SER A 530 -11.67 -27.29 -6.34
CA SER A 530 -12.30 -28.59 -6.00
C SER A 530 -12.02 -29.01 -4.56
N ILE A 531 -10.79 -28.89 -4.06
CA ILE A 531 -10.40 -29.20 -2.66
C ILE A 531 -11.17 -28.29 -1.70
N GLY A 532 -11.27 -27.00 -2.01
CA GLY A 532 -12.10 -26.07 -1.26
C GLY A 532 -13.58 -26.51 -1.19
N MET A 533 -14.08 -27.30 -2.14
CA MET A 533 -15.42 -27.89 -2.13
C MET A 533 -15.48 -29.18 -1.28
N CYS A 534 -14.47 -30.05 -1.30
CA CYS A 534 -14.48 -31.34 -0.56
C CYS A 534 -14.30 -31.17 0.96
N ASP A 535 -13.42 -30.31 1.41
CA ASP A 535 -13.24 -29.96 2.85
C ASP A 535 -14.54 -29.45 3.51
N ARG A 536 -15.47 -28.94 2.70
CA ARG A 536 -16.79 -28.47 3.14
C ARG A 536 -17.70 -29.60 3.62
N VAL A 537 -17.60 -30.80 3.03
CA VAL A 537 -18.43 -31.94 3.36
C VAL A 537 -18.00 -32.62 4.66
N ASP A 538 -16.69 -32.73 4.89
CA ASP A 538 -16.15 -33.40 6.08
C ASP A 538 -16.27 -32.58 7.36
N ARG A 539 -16.15 -31.22 7.27
CA ARG A 539 -16.35 -30.35 8.43
C ARG A 539 -17.81 -30.25 8.86
N ARG A 540 -18.79 -30.38 7.95
CA ARG A 540 -20.19 -30.51 8.35
C ARG A 540 -20.42 -31.67 9.33
N LYS A 541 -19.66 -32.77 9.18
CA LYS A 541 -19.76 -33.93 10.08
C LYS A 541 -19.10 -33.69 11.45
N ARG A 542 -18.07 -32.83 11.54
CA ARG A 542 -17.39 -32.52 12.81
C ARG A 542 -18.11 -31.44 13.61
N LEU A 543 -18.72 -30.45 12.97
CA LEU A 543 -19.46 -29.39 13.65
C LEU A 543 -20.77 -29.90 14.28
N SER A 544 -21.39 -30.99 13.74
CA SER A 544 -22.53 -31.62 14.37
C SER A 544 -22.22 -32.34 15.70
N HIS A 545 -20.93 -32.58 16.02
CA HIS A 545 -20.50 -33.20 17.28
C HIS A 545 -20.12 -32.21 18.37
N PHE A 546 -19.80 -30.94 18.02
CA PHE A 546 -19.42 -29.88 19.00
C PHE A 546 -20.54 -28.87 19.27
N ALA A 547 -21.65 -28.91 18.53
CA ALA A 547 -22.82 -28.05 18.73
C ALA A 547 -23.75 -28.55 19.82
N GLY A 548 -23.19 -28.96 20.96
CA GLY A 548 -23.94 -29.23 22.19
C GLY A 548 -24.25 -27.91 22.90
N GLU A 549 -25.50 -27.52 22.89
CA GLU A 549 -26.26 -26.68 23.83
C GLU A 549 -26.09 -25.15 23.87
N ALA A 550 -25.00 -24.52 23.45
CA ALA A 550 -24.87 -23.06 23.55
C ALA A 550 -24.95 -22.28 22.22
N MET A 551 -24.84 -22.94 21.07
CA MET A 551 -24.89 -22.32 19.73
C MET A 551 -26.23 -22.52 18.99
N GLY A 552 -27.17 -23.14 19.63
CA GLY A 552 -28.42 -23.66 18.98
C GLY A 552 -29.37 -22.59 18.46
N GLN A 553 -29.20 -21.29 18.71
CA GLN A 553 -30.22 -20.30 18.33
C GLN A 553 -29.76 -19.25 17.30
N ALA A 554 -28.46 -19.01 17.12
CA ALA A 554 -27.96 -17.99 16.18
C ALA A 554 -27.59 -18.51 14.77
N PHE A 555 -27.26 -19.82 14.65
CA PHE A 555 -26.85 -20.47 13.41
C PHE A 555 -27.42 -21.89 13.22
N SER A 556 -28.32 -22.37 14.08
CA SER A 556 -29.02 -23.63 13.83
C SER A 556 -30.16 -23.41 12.84
N PRO A 557 -30.25 -24.22 11.78
CA PRO A 557 -31.53 -24.37 11.08
C PRO A 557 -32.53 -24.86 12.12
N ALA A 558 -33.59 -24.10 12.36
CA ALA A 558 -34.75 -24.59 13.14
C ALA A 558 -35.07 -26.00 12.66
N ASN A 559 -35.18 -26.93 13.60
CA ASN A 559 -35.71 -28.28 13.33
C ASN A 559 -37.14 -28.11 12.81
N SER A 560 -37.28 -27.78 11.53
CA SER A 560 -38.52 -27.97 10.80
C SER A 560 -38.30 -29.16 9.87
N SER A 561 -39.00 -30.23 10.16
CA SER A 561 -39.24 -31.37 9.29
C SER A 561 -40.07 -30.95 8.06
N GLY A 562 -39.59 -29.94 7.31
CA GLY A 562 -40.20 -29.44 6.09
C GLY A 562 -39.07 -29.06 5.11
N SER A 563 -39.21 -29.43 3.86
CA SER A 563 -38.33 -29.25 2.73
C SER A 563 -38.25 -27.80 2.25
N GLY A 564 -38.05 -26.80 3.17
CA GLY A 564 -37.98 -25.40 2.83
C GLY A 564 -36.65 -24.75 3.35
N ASP A 565 -36.08 -23.87 2.55
CA ASP A 565 -34.94 -23.04 2.95
C ASP A 565 -35.27 -22.24 4.24
N PRO A 566 -34.27 -21.98 5.12
CA PRO A 566 -34.49 -21.18 6.31
C PRO A 566 -34.91 -19.73 5.93
N PRO A 567 -35.77 -19.09 6.73
CA PRO A 567 -36.21 -17.73 6.46
C PRO A 567 -35.01 -16.76 6.57
N PRO A 568 -35.05 -15.64 5.81
CA PRO A 568 -34.01 -14.62 5.89
C PRO A 568 -33.97 -13.95 7.28
N SER A 569 -32.77 -13.60 7.75
CA SER A 569 -32.53 -13.00 9.05
C SER A 569 -31.82 -11.67 8.94
N LEU A 570 -32.22 -10.71 9.79
CA LEU A 570 -31.56 -9.40 9.90
C LEU A 570 -30.63 -9.37 11.11
N HIS A 571 -29.45 -8.84 10.89
CA HIS A 571 -28.42 -8.56 11.88
C HIS A 571 -28.15 -7.05 11.92
N LEU A 572 -28.18 -6.42 13.08
CA LEU A 572 -27.94 -4.99 13.19
C LEU A 572 -26.56 -4.73 13.77
N LEU A 573 -25.83 -3.74 13.20
CA LEU A 573 -24.61 -3.21 13.77
C LEU A 573 -24.84 -1.78 14.23
N VAL A 574 -24.61 -1.51 15.52
CA VAL A 574 -24.88 -0.23 16.18
C VAL A 574 -23.64 0.33 16.85
N ARG A 575 -23.53 1.67 16.89
CA ARG A 575 -22.37 2.41 17.38
C ARG A 575 -22.65 3.33 18.58
N THR A 576 -23.95 3.48 18.93
CA THR A 576 -24.34 4.32 20.07
C THR A 576 -25.36 3.62 20.97
N ALA A 577 -25.48 4.06 22.21
CA ALA A 577 -26.45 3.53 23.16
C ALA A 577 -27.91 3.77 22.70
N GLU A 578 -28.16 4.92 22.05
CA GLU A 578 -29.47 5.24 21.47
C GLU A 578 -29.86 4.29 20.34
N GLN A 579 -28.91 3.95 19.44
CA GLN A 579 -29.12 2.97 18.39
C GLN A 579 -29.32 1.56 18.98
N LEU A 580 -28.64 1.23 20.09
CA LEU A 580 -28.80 -0.04 20.78
C LEU A 580 -30.24 -0.21 21.33
N ASP A 581 -30.79 0.84 21.93
CA ASP A 581 -32.15 0.80 22.46
C ASP A 581 -33.16 0.48 21.34
N ALA A 582 -33.04 1.19 20.21
CA ALA A 582 -33.87 0.95 19.04
C ALA A 582 -33.70 -0.46 18.46
N ALA A 583 -32.48 -0.98 18.46
CA ALA A 583 -32.17 -2.31 17.98
C ALA A 583 -32.76 -3.42 18.89
N ILE A 584 -32.71 -3.22 20.22
CA ILE A 584 -33.33 -4.13 21.20
C ILE A 584 -34.84 -4.17 21.01
N ASP A 585 -35.49 -3.04 20.82
CA ASP A 585 -36.94 -2.95 20.61
C ASP A 585 -37.37 -3.61 19.29
N PHE A 586 -36.53 -3.49 18.23
CA PHE A 586 -36.77 -4.12 16.92
C PHE A 586 -36.63 -5.65 16.96
N ARG A 587 -35.81 -6.22 17.88
CA ARG A 587 -35.54 -7.66 18.07
C ARG A 587 -34.97 -8.37 16.82
N PRO A 588 -33.79 -8.00 16.30
CA PRO A 588 -33.15 -8.71 15.19
C PRO A 588 -32.61 -10.08 15.61
N ALA A 589 -32.09 -10.84 14.65
CA ALA A 589 -31.43 -12.13 14.91
C ALA A 589 -30.14 -11.95 15.77
N SER A 590 -29.42 -10.85 15.58
CA SER A 590 -28.30 -10.47 16.44
C SER A 590 -28.03 -8.96 16.41
N ILE A 591 -27.38 -8.45 17.45
CA ILE A 591 -26.91 -7.07 17.54
C ILE A 591 -25.39 -7.07 17.71
N THR A 592 -24.67 -6.46 16.75
CA THR A 592 -23.23 -6.25 16.80
C THR A 592 -22.94 -4.87 17.39
N LEU A 593 -22.15 -4.82 18.46
CA LEU A 593 -21.71 -3.59 19.10
C LEU A 593 -20.35 -3.17 18.51
N ASP A 594 -20.30 -1.98 17.91
CA ASP A 594 -19.11 -1.37 17.29
C ASP A 594 -18.81 -0.02 17.97
N TYR A 595 -18.54 -0.06 19.27
CA TYR A 595 -18.31 1.14 20.07
C TYR A 595 -16.85 1.57 20.04
N LEU A 596 -16.62 2.89 19.92
CA LEU A 596 -15.30 3.48 20.10
C LEU A 596 -14.74 3.21 21.51
N ASP A 597 -15.58 3.36 22.56
CA ASP A 597 -15.21 3.11 23.93
C ASP A 597 -15.55 1.67 24.35
N LEU A 598 -14.50 0.87 24.55
CA LEU A 598 -14.64 -0.51 24.98
C LEU A 598 -15.23 -0.64 26.40
N TYR A 599 -15.15 0.39 27.25
CA TYR A 599 -15.70 0.36 28.60
C TYR A 599 -17.24 0.31 28.61
N GLY A 600 -17.90 0.98 27.69
CA GLY A 600 -19.34 0.93 27.52
C GLY A 600 -19.90 -0.36 26.94
N LEU A 601 -19.04 -1.25 26.47
CA LEU A 601 -19.42 -2.42 25.68
C LEU A 601 -20.02 -3.53 26.56
N LYS A 602 -19.42 -3.84 27.72
CA LYS A 602 -19.95 -4.90 28.63
C LYS A 602 -21.34 -4.61 29.15
N PRO A 603 -21.68 -3.43 29.70
CA PRO A 603 -23.04 -3.10 30.08
C PRO A 603 -24.05 -3.24 28.93
N SER A 604 -23.65 -2.85 27.72
CA SER A 604 -24.48 -2.98 26.53
C SER A 604 -24.72 -4.44 26.12
N LEU A 605 -23.72 -5.31 26.23
CA LEU A 605 -23.85 -6.75 26.02
C LEU A 605 -24.86 -7.39 26.98
N GLU A 606 -24.77 -7.03 28.26
CA GLU A 606 -25.72 -7.53 29.28
C GLU A 606 -27.16 -7.11 28.98
N ARG A 607 -27.36 -5.89 28.47
CA ARG A 607 -28.69 -5.42 28.05
C ARG A 607 -29.24 -6.25 26.87
N VAL A 608 -28.40 -6.55 25.86
CA VAL A 608 -28.79 -7.42 24.72
C VAL A 608 -29.15 -8.82 25.21
N ARG A 609 -28.36 -9.41 26.14
CA ARG A 609 -28.61 -10.72 26.74
C ARG A 609 -29.90 -10.73 27.56
N ALA A 610 -30.09 -9.69 28.37
CA ALA A 610 -31.31 -9.56 29.20
C ALA A 610 -32.58 -9.46 28.33
N ALA A 611 -32.47 -8.90 27.11
CA ALA A 611 -33.55 -8.87 26.14
C ALA A 611 -33.77 -10.22 25.41
N GLY A 612 -32.99 -11.25 25.71
CA GLY A 612 -33.04 -12.55 25.06
C GLY A 612 -32.57 -12.54 23.61
N LEU A 613 -31.65 -11.62 23.26
CA LEU A 613 -31.08 -11.45 21.94
C LEU A 613 -29.61 -11.91 21.88
N CYS A 614 -29.11 -12.23 20.69
CA CYS A 614 -27.76 -12.64 20.48
C CYS A 614 -26.84 -11.40 20.34
N PRO A 615 -25.94 -11.11 21.31
CA PRO A 615 -24.95 -10.05 21.16
C PRO A 615 -23.79 -10.51 20.31
N ARG A 616 -23.16 -9.59 19.59
CA ARG A 616 -21.87 -9.72 18.91
C ARG A 616 -21.00 -8.51 19.22
N VAL A 617 -19.67 -8.64 19.12
CA VAL A 617 -18.73 -7.52 19.26
C VAL A 617 -17.90 -7.36 18.01
N ALA A 618 -17.73 -6.12 17.56
CA ALA A 618 -16.81 -5.82 16.46
C ALA A 618 -15.38 -5.62 16.98
N SER A 619 -14.41 -6.23 16.32
CA SER A 619 -13.00 -5.97 16.60
C SER A 619 -12.54 -4.67 15.92
N PRO A 620 -11.44 -4.05 16.37
CA PRO A 620 -10.74 -3.03 15.58
C PRO A 620 -10.34 -3.58 14.20
N ARG A 621 -10.32 -2.71 13.19
CA ARG A 621 -9.83 -3.08 11.84
C ARG A 621 -8.31 -3.21 11.80
N ILE A 622 -7.64 -2.48 12.64
CA ILE A 622 -6.18 -2.47 12.79
C ILE A 622 -5.86 -2.82 14.24
N LEU A 623 -4.93 -3.75 14.41
CA LEU A 623 -4.38 -4.14 15.71
C LEU A 623 -2.86 -4.03 15.63
N LYS A 624 -2.27 -3.20 16.51
CA LYS A 624 -0.84 -2.94 16.58
C LYS A 624 -0.20 -3.64 17.79
N PRO A 625 1.14 -3.79 17.81
CA PRO A 625 1.83 -4.18 19.04
C PRO A 625 1.46 -3.28 20.23
N GLY A 626 1.26 -3.88 21.39
CA GLY A 626 0.82 -3.18 22.61
C GLY A 626 -0.70 -3.03 22.74
N GLU A 627 -1.48 -3.46 21.76
CA GLU A 627 -2.96 -3.48 21.79
C GLU A 627 -3.54 -4.87 22.16
N GLU A 628 -2.72 -5.82 22.65
CA GLU A 628 -3.13 -7.20 22.98
C GLU A 628 -4.25 -7.25 24.03
N ARG A 629 -4.33 -6.24 24.89
CA ARG A 629 -5.42 -6.09 25.87
C ARG A 629 -6.80 -6.01 25.21
N VAL A 630 -6.88 -5.51 23.99
CA VAL A 630 -8.13 -5.48 23.22
C VAL A 630 -8.58 -6.90 22.88
N VAL A 631 -7.65 -7.78 22.52
CA VAL A 631 -7.96 -9.20 22.25
C VAL A 631 -8.48 -9.90 23.50
N ASP A 632 -7.81 -9.72 24.64
CA ASP A 632 -8.25 -10.29 25.94
C ASP A 632 -9.63 -9.77 26.32
N PHE A 633 -9.88 -8.48 26.09
CA PHE A 633 -11.17 -7.89 26.35
C PHE A 633 -12.27 -8.50 25.45
N LEU A 634 -12.04 -8.62 24.13
CA LEU A 634 -13.00 -9.22 23.20
C LEU A 634 -13.34 -10.65 23.58
N LEU A 635 -12.33 -11.46 23.93
CA LEU A 635 -12.55 -12.83 24.42
C LEU A 635 -13.35 -12.87 25.73
N SER A 636 -13.12 -11.90 26.63
CA SER A 636 -13.86 -11.79 27.92
C SER A 636 -15.33 -11.41 27.74
N CYS A 637 -15.76 -11.02 26.53
CA CYS A 637 -17.16 -10.74 26.22
C CYS A 637 -17.99 -12.00 26.04
N ASP A 638 -17.38 -13.16 25.82
CA ASP A 638 -18.04 -14.46 25.65
C ASP A 638 -19.24 -14.39 24.67
N CYS A 639 -19.00 -13.89 23.49
CA CYS A 639 -19.97 -13.76 22.41
C CYS A 639 -19.28 -13.79 21.03
N PRO A 640 -20.00 -14.00 19.92
CA PRO A 640 -19.42 -13.97 18.58
C PRO A 640 -18.66 -12.67 18.30
N ILE A 641 -17.51 -12.80 17.62
CA ILE A 641 -16.63 -11.67 17.29
C ILE A 641 -16.70 -11.42 15.78
N LEU A 642 -17.01 -10.17 15.38
CA LEU A 642 -16.84 -9.69 14.01
C LEU A 642 -15.36 -9.37 13.78
N VAL A 643 -14.64 -10.26 13.09
CA VAL A 643 -13.19 -10.22 12.89
C VAL A 643 -12.86 -9.34 11.70
N ARG A 644 -12.06 -8.30 11.92
CA ARG A 644 -11.76 -7.27 10.92
C ARG A 644 -10.30 -7.22 10.47
N SER A 645 -9.40 -7.98 11.09
CA SER A 645 -8.01 -8.06 10.67
C SER A 645 -7.50 -9.49 10.63
N ALA A 646 -6.64 -9.78 9.64
CA ALA A 646 -6.04 -11.09 9.46
C ALA A 646 -5.12 -11.48 10.64
N GLY A 647 -4.41 -10.51 11.22
CA GLY A 647 -3.58 -10.75 12.42
C GLY A 647 -4.39 -11.14 13.64
N LEU A 648 -5.58 -10.53 13.83
CA LEU A 648 -6.49 -10.93 14.90
C LEU A 648 -7.03 -12.36 14.67
N LEU A 649 -7.38 -12.72 13.43
CA LEU A 649 -7.81 -14.07 13.11
C LEU A 649 -6.77 -15.10 13.51
N ASP A 650 -5.48 -14.87 13.17
CA ASP A 650 -4.40 -15.75 13.58
C ASP A 650 -4.26 -15.86 15.11
N THR A 651 -4.39 -14.74 15.82
CA THR A 651 -4.32 -14.72 17.29
C THR A 651 -5.48 -15.51 17.93
N LEU A 652 -6.68 -15.43 17.37
CA LEU A 652 -7.87 -16.10 17.91
C LEU A 652 -7.87 -17.61 17.66
N ARG A 653 -7.27 -18.10 16.57
CA ARG A 653 -7.21 -19.54 16.21
C ARG A 653 -6.62 -20.42 17.31
N GLY A 654 -5.71 -19.89 18.12
CA GLY A 654 -5.04 -20.62 19.19
C GLY A 654 -5.68 -20.46 20.57
N ARG A 655 -6.83 -19.81 20.66
CA ARG A 655 -7.49 -19.45 21.94
C ARG A 655 -8.95 -19.90 21.96
N PRO A 656 -9.51 -20.30 23.10
CA PRO A 656 -10.94 -20.54 23.23
C PRO A 656 -11.73 -19.28 22.88
N HIS A 657 -12.70 -19.40 21.99
CA HIS A 657 -13.54 -18.29 21.55
C HIS A 657 -14.95 -18.78 21.16
N ALA A 658 -15.91 -17.88 21.15
CA ALA A 658 -17.22 -18.09 20.52
C ALA A 658 -17.07 -18.04 18.96
N ALA A 659 -18.19 -17.99 18.25
CA ALA A 659 -18.18 -17.93 16.78
C ALA A 659 -17.38 -16.73 16.23
N LEU A 660 -16.66 -16.92 15.12
CA LEU A 660 -15.94 -15.89 14.41
C LEU A 660 -16.62 -15.55 13.09
N VAL A 661 -17.03 -14.30 12.93
CA VAL A 661 -17.64 -13.78 11.70
C VAL A 661 -16.62 -12.87 11.02
N GLY A 662 -16.19 -13.19 9.79
CA GLY A 662 -15.25 -12.34 9.04
C GLY A 662 -15.97 -11.10 8.49
N ASP A 663 -15.34 -9.93 8.62
CA ASP A 663 -15.88 -8.68 8.06
C ASP A 663 -15.28 -8.39 6.67
N PHE A 664 -15.89 -7.45 5.94
CA PHE A 664 -15.46 -7.02 4.59
C PHE A 664 -13.98 -6.64 4.51
N SER A 665 -13.41 -6.13 5.58
CA SER A 665 -11.99 -5.70 5.67
C SER A 665 -10.98 -6.85 5.60
N LEU A 666 -11.43 -8.11 5.66
CA LEU A 666 -10.60 -9.28 5.35
C LEU A 666 -10.43 -9.51 3.84
N ASN A 667 -11.05 -8.67 3.01
CA ASN A 667 -10.91 -8.64 1.55
C ASN A 667 -11.26 -9.96 0.85
N ALA A 668 -12.34 -10.64 1.28
CA ALA A 668 -12.86 -11.83 0.62
C ALA A 668 -13.47 -11.44 -0.74
N ALA A 669 -12.67 -11.49 -1.80
CA ALA A 669 -13.02 -11.05 -3.15
C ALA A 669 -13.26 -12.20 -4.14
N ASN A 670 -12.86 -13.43 -3.79
CA ASN A 670 -13.02 -14.63 -4.62
C ASN A 670 -13.17 -15.89 -3.78
N ALA A 671 -13.58 -16.96 -4.41
CA ALA A 671 -13.88 -18.24 -3.75
C ALA A 671 -12.65 -18.87 -3.07
N ILE A 672 -11.44 -18.64 -3.58
CA ILE A 672 -10.21 -19.18 -2.98
C ILE A 672 -9.90 -18.44 -1.68
N THR A 673 -9.92 -17.09 -1.71
CA THR A 673 -9.71 -16.26 -0.50
C THR A 673 -10.77 -16.55 0.55
N ALA A 674 -12.04 -16.56 0.16
CA ALA A 674 -13.13 -16.84 1.09
C ALA A 674 -13.03 -18.27 1.67
N GLY A 675 -12.70 -19.27 0.84
CA GLY A 675 -12.47 -20.63 1.29
C GLY A 675 -11.30 -20.74 2.27
N GLU A 676 -10.21 -19.99 2.05
CA GLU A 676 -9.05 -19.97 2.94
C GLU A 676 -9.40 -19.33 4.29
N LEU A 677 -10.08 -18.20 4.29
CA LEU A 677 -10.53 -17.52 5.52
C LEU A 677 -11.45 -18.42 6.36
N LEU A 678 -12.38 -19.13 5.71
CA LEU A 678 -13.23 -20.12 6.37
C LEU A 678 -12.41 -21.32 6.88
N ALA A 679 -11.38 -21.76 6.16
CA ALA A 679 -10.46 -22.82 6.60
C ALA A 679 -9.62 -22.39 7.80
N LEU A 680 -9.29 -21.10 7.90
CA LEU A 680 -8.59 -20.49 9.02
C LEU A 680 -9.45 -20.36 10.29
N GLY A 681 -10.74 -20.71 10.25
CA GLY A 681 -11.59 -20.82 11.43
C GLY A 681 -12.77 -19.85 11.50
N LEU A 682 -13.04 -19.10 10.43
CA LEU A 682 -14.30 -18.33 10.38
C LEU A 682 -15.50 -19.24 10.20
N ASP A 683 -16.58 -18.96 10.93
CA ASP A 683 -17.88 -19.64 10.78
C ASP A 683 -18.66 -19.10 9.58
N SER A 684 -18.58 -17.79 9.36
CA SER A 684 -19.15 -17.07 8.22
C SER A 684 -18.32 -15.84 7.88
N LEU A 685 -18.57 -15.23 6.73
CA LEU A 685 -17.85 -14.03 6.29
C LEU A 685 -18.74 -13.07 5.51
N THR A 686 -18.32 -11.82 5.49
CA THR A 686 -18.86 -10.75 4.65
C THR A 686 -17.93 -10.54 3.46
N PRO A 687 -18.43 -10.61 2.21
CA PRO A 687 -17.65 -10.25 1.03
C PRO A 687 -17.12 -8.81 1.09
N THR A 688 -15.99 -8.56 0.43
CA THR A 688 -15.44 -7.18 0.34
C THR A 688 -16.40 -6.24 -0.39
N HIS A 689 -16.39 -4.96 -0.01
CA HIS A 689 -17.15 -3.90 -0.69
C HIS A 689 -16.63 -3.56 -2.10
N ASP A 690 -15.55 -4.17 -2.55
CA ASP A 690 -15.07 -4.05 -3.95
C ASP A 690 -15.93 -4.86 -4.94
N LEU A 691 -16.74 -5.82 -4.45
CA LEU A 691 -17.61 -6.64 -5.27
C LEU A 691 -18.94 -5.95 -5.54
N ASN A 692 -19.40 -6.02 -6.79
CA ASN A 692 -20.78 -5.66 -7.12
C ASN A 692 -21.79 -6.74 -6.70
N ALA A 693 -23.08 -6.42 -6.75
CA ALA A 693 -24.13 -7.29 -6.26
C ALA A 693 -24.19 -8.67 -6.92
N ALA A 694 -23.88 -8.76 -8.23
CA ALA A 694 -23.84 -10.04 -8.95
C ALA A 694 -22.64 -10.88 -8.49
N GLN A 695 -21.47 -10.27 -8.33
CA GLN A 695 -20.26 -10.94 -7.84
C GLN A 695 -20.42 -11.44 -6.39
N VAL A 696 -21.15 -10.69 -5.54
CA VAL A 696 -21.52 -11.14 -4.18
C VAL A 696 -22.37 -12.41 -4.24
N ALA A 697 -23.35 -12.45 -5.14
CA ALA A 697 -24.19 -13.64 -5.34
C ALA A 697 -23.39 -14.85 -5.85
N ASP A 698 -22.45 -14.62 -6.78
CA ASP A 698 -21.60 -15.67 -7.33
C ASP A 698 -20.64 -16.22 -6.26
N LEU A 699 -20.00 -15.36 -5.48
CA LEU A 699 -19.14 -15.74 -4.36
C LEU A 699 -19.94 -16.55 -3.33
N ALA A 700 -21.15 -16.12 -2.98
CA ALA A 700 -21.99 -16.83 -2.03
C ALA A 700 -22.35 -18.25 -2.51
N ARG A 701 -22.69 -18.43 -3.80
CA ARG A 701 -22.90 -19.77 -4.38
C ARG A 701 -21.62 -20.61 -4.31
N ALA A 702 -20.50 -20.01 -4.61
CA ALA A 702 -19.20 -20.69 -4.60
C ALA A 702 -18.78 -21.15 -3.21
N VAL A 703 -18.98 -20.39 -2.13
CA VAL A 703 -18.52 -20.73 -0.78
C VAL A 703 -19.60 -21.37 0.12
N GLY A 704 -20.84 -21.44 -0.36
CA GLY A 704 -22.02 -21.86 0.39
C GLY A 704 -22.73 -20.68 1.04
N ALA A 705 -23.88 -20.33 0.49
CA ALA A 705 -24.61 -19.10 0.81
C ALA A 705 -24.99 -18.96 2.31
N ALA A 706 -25.15 -20.06 3.04
CA ALA A 706 -25.40 -20.06 4.48
C ALA A 706 -24.21 -19.51 5.32
N ARG A 707 -23.01 -19.40 4.71
CA ARG A 707 -21.79 -18.86 5.33
C ARG A 707 -21.51 -17.42 4.90
N CYS A 708 -22.37 -16.83 4.08
CA CYS A 708 -22.28 -15.44 3.65
C CYS A 708 -23.26 -14.57 4.43
N GLU A 709 -22.75 -13.53 5.07
CA GLU A 709 -23.49 -12.42 5.63
C GLU A 709 -23.29 -11.20 4.74
N THR A 710 -24.33 -10.69 4.07
CA THR A 710 -24.20 -9.54 3.17
C THR A 710 -24.66 -8.25 3.84
N VAL A 711 -23.95 -7.15 3.58
CA VAL A 711 -24.35 -5.83 4.06
C VAL A 711 -25.38 -5.25 3.10
N ALA A 712 -26.63 -5.12 3.58
CA ALA A 712 -27.75 -4.64 2.79
C ALA A 712 -28.02 -3.13 2.96
N PHE A 713 -27.54 -2.53 4.04
CA PHE A 713 -27.62 -1.09 4.31
C PHE A 713 -26.43 -0.64 5.13
N HIS A 714 -25.72 0.38 4.68
CA HIS A 714 -24.66 1.04 5.45
C HIS A 714 -24.24 2.36 4.81
N HIS A 715 -23.52 3.20 5.54
CA HIS A 715 -22.67 4.22 4.95
C HIS A 715 -21.31 3.60 4.65
N LEU A 716 -20.89 3.60 3.38
CA LEU A 716 -19.61 2.99 2.97
C LEU A 716 -18.44 3.60 3.76
N PRO A 717 -17.59 2.81 4.45
CA PRO A 717 -16.45 3.33 5.20
C PRO A 717 -15.32 3.71 4.24
N VAL A 718 -15.40 4.90 3.65
CA VAL A 718 -14.55 5.35 2.53
C VAL A 718 -13.09 5.50 2.88
N PHE A 719 -12.78 5.94 4.13
CA PHE A 719 -11.41 6.00 4.65
C PHE A 719 -11.37 5.44 6.06
N HIS A 720 -10.41 4.57 6.33
CA HIS A 720 -10.02 4.22 7.70
C HIS A 720 -8.56 4.67 7.89
N THR A 721 -8.32 5.57 8.85
CA THR A 721 -7.05 6.31 8.94
C THR A 721 -6.44 6.22 10.32
N GLU A 722 -5.12 6.08 10.40
CA GLU A 722 -4.38 6.29 11.64
C GLU A 722 -4.33 7.78 12.02
N HIS A 723 -4.47 8.69 11.05
CA HIS A 723 -4.56 10.13 11.27
C HIS A 723 -5.91 10.50 11.90
N CYS A 724 -5.89 11.27 12.99
CA CYS A 724 -7.10 11.72 13.68
C CYS A 724 -7.46 13.16 13.29
N VAL A 725 -8.57 13.32 12.58
CA VAL A 725 -9.12 14.62 12.15
C VAL A 725 -9.54 15.47 13.36
N PHE A 726 -10.11 14.83 14.40
CA PHE A 726 -10.47 15.52 15.64
C PHE A 726 -9.27 16.14 16.33
N CYS A 727 -8.22 15.35 16.55
CA CYS A 727 -6.99 15.83 17.20
C CYS A 727 -6.34 16.94 16.37
N ARG A 728 -6.24 16.77 15.06
CA ARG A 728 -5.56 17.72 14.17
C ARG A 728 -6.23 19.08 14.10
N PHE A 729 -7.55 19.13 14.06
CA PHE A 729 -8.26 20.39 13.76
C PHE A 729 -9.07 20.96 14.95
N LEU A 730 -9.25 20.20 16.02
CA LEU A 730 -9.97 20.65 17.22
C LEU A 730 -9.09 20.72 18.47
N SER A 731 -7.82 20.33 18.37
CA SER A 731 -6.87 20.32 19.49
C SER A 731 -5.53 20.91 19.07
N THR A 732 -4.73 21.27 20.06
CA THR A 732 -3.30 21.61 19.90
C THR A 732 -2.38 20.44 20.30
N GLY A 733 -2.95 19.38 20.88
CA GLY A 733 -2.23 18.17 21.22
C GLY A 733 -1.83 17.36 19.98
N SER A 734 -0.87 16.46 20.14
CA SER A 734 -0.33 15.66 19.05
C SER A 734 -0.91 14.24 18.97
N SER A 735 -1.47 13.72 20.06
CA SER A 735 -1.95 12.34 20.19
C SER A 735 -3.07 12.22 21.23
N TYR A 736 -3.56 10.99 21.46
CA TYR A 736 -4.57 10.70 22.50
C TYR A 736 -4.14 11.07 23.92
N ARG A 737 -2.86 11.29 24.15
CA ARG A 737 -2.29 11.60 25.47
C ARG A 737 -2.53 13.05 25.87
N ASP A 738 -2.65 13.94 24.89
CA ASP A 738 -2.65 15.39 25.08
C ASP A 738 -3.72 16.15 24.28
N CYS A 739 -4.53 15.45 23.46
CA CYS A 739 -5.53 16.08 22.59
C CYS A 739 -6.80 16.55 23.33
N GLY A 740 -7.02 16.14 24.60
CA GLY A 740 -8.23 16.47 25.35
C GLY A 740 -9.49 15.77 24.86
N ARG A 741 -9.40 14.78 23.97
CA ARG A 741 -10.49 13.93 23.44
C ARG A 741 -11.68 14.71 22.86
N PRO A 742 -11.49 15.62 21.91
CA PRO A 742 -12.61 16.37 21.30
C PRO A 742 -13.62 15.46 20.57
N CYS A 743 -13.28 14.21 20.32
CA CYS A 743 -14.16 13.20 19.74
C CYS A 743 -15.29 12.73 20.68
N ASP A 744 -15.18 12.97 22.00
CA ASP A 744 -16.24 12.66 22.95
C ASP A 744 -17.33 13.75 22.97
N GLU A 745 -16.97 14.99 22.55
CA GLU A 745 -17.83 16.18 22.70
C GLU A 745 -18.42 16.65 21.36
N HIS A 746 -17.71 16.39 20.25
CA HIS A 746 -18.07 16.95 18.94
C HIS A 746 -18.39 15.90 17.90
N ARG A 747 -19.34 16.24 17.02
CA ARG A 747 -19.63 15.48 15.79
C ARG A 747 -18.97 16.17 14.61
N LEU A 748 -18.17 15.41 13.83
CA LEU A 748 -17.48 15.92 12.65
C LEU A 748 -18.04 15.37 11.36
N ALA A 749 -17.99 16.21 10.32
CA ALA A 749 -18.10 15.76 8.93
C ALA A 749 -17.14 16.53 8.03
N LEU A 750 -16.74 15.89 6.93
CA LEU A 750 -15.98 16.50 5.84
C LEU A 750 -16.95 16.84 4.70
N ARG A 751 -17.15 18.13 4.42
CA ARG A 751 -18.01 18.56 3.32
C ARG A 751 -17.18 18.69 2.04
N ASP A 752 -17.56 17.94 1.01
CA ASP A 752 -16.92 17.99 -0.30
C ASP A 752 -17.39 19.19 -1.15
N SER A 753 -16.78 19.38 -2.32
CA SER A 753 -17.12 20.47 -3.24
C SER A 753 -18.55 20.39 -3.81
N SER A 754 -19.21 19.24 -3.74
CA SER A 754 -20.61 19.06 -4.13
C SER A 754 -21.58 19.39 -3.00
N GLY A 755 -21.08 19.73 -1.82
CA GLY A 755 -21.88 20.04 -0.63
C GLY A 755 -22.26 18.83 0.22
N ARG A 756 -21.84 17.61 -0.16
CA ARG A 756 -22.13 16.39 0.61
C ARG A 756 -21.22 16.34 1.85
N ALA A 757 -21.83 16.07 3.01
CA ALA A 757 -21.15 15.99 4.29
C ALA A 757 -20.89 14.52 4.66
N HIS A 758 -19.63 14.12 4.66
CA HIS A 758 -19.13 12.79 4.97
C HIS A 758 -18.85 12.67 6.47
N PRO A 759 -19.61 11.89 7.25
CA PRO A 759 -19.39 11.77 8.69
C PRO A 759 -18.02 11.21 9.03
N VAL A 760 -17.39 11.78 10.06
CA VAL A 760 -16.13 11.27 10.61
C VAL A 760 -16.40 10.74 12.01
N MET A 761 -16.08 9.47 12.23
CA MET A 761 -16.18 8.85 13.55
C MET A 761 -14.79 8.46 14.03
N ALA A 762 -14.54 8.70 15.31
CA ALA A 762 -13.38 8.15 15.97
C ALA A 762 -13.53 6.64 16.14
N ASP A 763 -12.41 5.92 16.18
CA ASP A 763 -12.36 4.47 16.29
C ASP A 763 -11.31 4.06 17.34
N VAL A 764 -11.32 2.81 17.77
CA VAL A 764 -10.38 2.26 18.75
C VAL A 764 -8.94 2.55 18.34
N GLY A 765 -8.11 3.00 19.29
CA GLY A 765 -6.72 3.39 19.04
C GLY A 765 -6.55 4.81 18.48
N CYS A 766 -7.55 5.69 18.64
CA CYS A 766 -7.58 7.06 18.09
C CYS A 766 -7.51 7.14 16.55
N ARG A 767 -7.93 6.08 15.89
CA ARG A 767 -8.12 6.05 14.44
C ARG A 767 -9.41 6.75 14.06
N ASN A 768 -9.55 7.13 12.79
CA ASN A 768 -10.81 7.69 12.30
C ASN A 768 -11.34 6.88 11.12
N THR A 769 -12.66 6.72 11.08
CA THR A 769 -13.37 6.25 9.90
C THR A 769 -14.20 7.39 9.34
N VAL A 770 -13.99 7.71 8.06
CA VAL A 770 -14.84 8.61 7.29
C VAL A 770 -15.84 7.76 6.53
N PHE A 771 -17.12 8.08 6.67
CA PHE A 771 -18.20 7.37 6.01
C PHE A 771 -18.73 8.16 4.80
N GLY A 772 -19.23 7.46 3.78
CA GLY A 772 -19.94 8.08 2.66
C GLY A 772 -21.16 8.88 3.15
N ALA A 773 -21.42 10.02 2.54
CA ALA A 773 -22.57 10.87 2.92
C ALA A 773 -23.91 10.18 2.65
N GLU A 774 -24.03 9.50 1.49
CA GLU A 774 -25.23 8.76 1.09
C GLU A 774 -25.20 7.34 1.70
N ALA A 775 -26.36 6.82 2.08
CA ALA A 775 -26.51 5.45 2.54
C ALA A 775 -26.53 4.48 1.35
N GLN A 776 -25.55 3.59 1.29
CA GLN A 776 -25.57 2.48 0.32
C GLN A 776 -26.61 1.45 0.73
N GLN A 777 -27.41 0.98 -0.22
CA GLN A 777 -28.50 0.06 0.04
C GLN A 777 -28.70 -0.94 -1.11
N ALA A 778 -29.20 -2.13 -0.78
CA ALA A 778 -29.32 -3.28 -1.68
C ALA A 778 -30.76 -3.57 -2.12
N SER A 779 -31.70 -2.62 -2.10
CA SER A 779 -33.12 -2.89 -2.42
C SER A 779 -33.29 -3.55 -3.79
N ALA A 780 -32.54 -3.12 -4.80
CA ALA A 780 -32.59 -3.69 -6.16
C ALA A 780 -32.01 -5.11 -6.27
N HIS A 781 -31.27 -5.58 -5.26
CA HIS A 781 -30.47 -6.80 -5.32
C HIS A 781 -30.94 -7.91 -4.37
N LEU A 782 -31.87 -7.61 -3.45
CA LEU A 782 -32.34 -8.59 -2.43
C LEU A 782 -32.90 -9.88 -3.05
N GLU A 783 -33.70 -9.77 -4.11
CA GLU A 783 -34.28 -10.93 -4.77
C GLU A 783 -33.20 -11.84 -5.39
N ALA A 784 -32.19 -11.23 -6.07
CA ALA A 784 -31.08 -11.96 -6.63
C ALA A 784 -30.23 -12.65 -5.55
N TRP A 785 -30.01 -12.00 -4.42
CA TRP A 785 -29.29 -12.56 -3.28
C TRP A 785 -30.06 -13.68 -2.58
N LEU A 786 -31.37 -13.52 -2.38
CA LEU A 786 -32.23 -14.58 -1.87
C LEU A 786 -32.26 -15.81 -2.81
N SER A 787 -32.32 -15.59 -4.13
CA SER A 787 -32.24 -16.63 -5.16
C SER A 787 -30.86 -17.32 -5.20
N ALA A 788 -29.79 -16.63 -4.82
CA ALA A 788 -28.48 -17.21 -4.63
C ALA A 788 -28.33 -18.03 -3.33
N GLY A 789 -29.37 -18.05 -2.48
CA GLY A 789 -29.43 -18.80 -1.21
C GLY A 789 -28.92 -17.99 -0.01
N ILE A 790 -28.60 -16.70 -0.16
CA ILE A 790 -28.17 -15.82 0.96
C ILE A 790 -29.37 -15.63 1.89
N ARG A 791 -29.13 -15.77 3.20
CA ARG A 791 -30.18 -15.67 4.24
C ARG A 791 -29.80 -14.73 5.38
N HIS A 792 -28.54 -14.26 5.44
CA HIS A 792 -28.04 -13.37 6.49
C HIS A 792 -27.78 -11.98 5.92
N PHE A 793 -28.54 -10.99 6.35
CA PHE A 793 -28.46 -9.59 5.90
C PHE A 793 -28.09 -8.69 7.06
N ARG A 794 -27.02 -7.93 6.92
CA ARG A 794 -26.57 -6.97 7.94
C ARG A 794 -26.96 -5.55 7.57
N LEU A 795 -27.52 -4.81 8.54
CA LEU A 795 -27.76 -3.38 8.47
C LEU A 795 -26.80 -2.68 9.43
N GLU A 796 -25.99 -1.76 8.94
CA GLU A 796 -25.01 -1.03 9.72
C GLU A 796 -25.40 0.44 9.86
N PHE A 797 -25.45 0.92 11.09
CA PHE A 797 -25.80 2.29 11.43
C PHE A 797 -24.56 3.07 11.87
N ALA A 798 -24.30 4.20 11.22
CA ALA A 798 -23.19 5.08 11.55
C ALA A 798 -23.65 6.21 12.48
N HIS A 799 -24.54 7.06 12.02
CA HIS A 799 -24.99 8.26 12.71
C HIS A 799 -26.53 8.40 12.74
N GLU A 800 -27.23 7.38 12.33
CA GLU A 800 -28.69 7.34 12.35
C GLU A 800 -29.23 7.44 13.78
N SER A 801 -30.32 8.21 13.93
CA SER A 801 -31.09 8.27 15.18
C SER A 801 -31.84 6.97 15.45
N ALA A 802 -32.31 6.76 16.68
CA ALA A 802 -33.15 5.63 17.06
C ALA A 802 -34.37 5.45 16.13
N ALA A 803 -35.04 6.54 15.77
CA ALA A 803 -36.19 6.49 14.87
C ALA A 803 -35.81 6.02 13.45
N GLN A 804 -34.64 6.41 12.94
CA GLN A 804 -34.13 5.97 11.65
C GLN A 804 -33.73 4.49 11.69
N VAL A 805 -33.09 4.03 12.78
CA VAL A 805 -32.75 2.61 12.98
C VAL A 805 -34.00 1.73 12.88
N VAL A 806 -35.08 2.10 13.60
CA VAL A 806 -36.35 1.35 13.55
C VAL A 806 -36.96 1.38 12.14
N ALA A 807 -37.02 2.58 11.52
CA ALA A 807 -37.64 2.75 10.21
C ALA A 807 -36.92 1.94 9.10
N VAL A 808 -35.58 1.98 9.08
CA VAL A 808 -34.78 1.19 8.12
C VAL A 808 -34.94 -0.30 8.37
N SER A 809 -34.79 -0.74 9.63
CA SER A 809 -34.90 -2.15 9.98
C SER A 809 -36.27 -2.71 9.65
N GLN A 810 -37.35 -1.97 9.92
CA GLN A 810 -38.71 -2.40 9.58
C GLN A 810 -38.93 -2.46 8.06
N ALA A 811 -38.37 -1.50 7.31
CA ALA A 811 -38.49 -1.52 5.84
C ALA A 811 -37.83 -2.74 5.23
N PHE A 812 -36.63 -3.13 5.70
CA PHE A 812 -35.97 -4.36 5.26
C PHE A 812 -36.71 -5.63 5.72
N ALA A 813 -37.25 -5.67 6.94
CA ALA A 813 -38.06 -6.79 7.42
C ALA A 813 -39.32 -6.95 6.57
N ASP A 814 -39.97 -5.87 6.18
CA ASP A 814 -41.14 -5.89 5.31
C ASP A 814 -40.80 -6.39 3.90
N ALA A 815 -39.67 -5.96 3.34
CA ALA A 815 -39.20 -6.38 2.02
C ALA A 815 -38.82 -7.87 2.01
N LEU A 816 -38.01 -8.32 2.99
CA LEU A 816 -37.65 -9.73 3.13
C LEU A 816 -38.84 -10.65 3.43
N GLY A 817 -39.89 -10.12 4.06
CA GLY A 817 -41.15 -10.77 4.28
C GLY A 817 -42.13 -10.68 3.11
N GLY A 818 -41.74 -10.13 1.96
CA GLY A 818 -42.55 -9.99 0.75
C GLY A 818 -43.71 -8.97 0.86
N ARG A 819 -43.71 -8.09 1.86
CA ARG A 819 -44.68 -7.01 2.05
C ARG A 819 -44.37 -5.72 1.31
N LEU A 820 -43.15 -5.54 0.86
CA LEU A 820 -42.68 -4.41 0.06
C LEU A 820 -41.92 -4.91 -1.15
N ASP A 821 -42.12 -4.28 -2.30
CA ASP A 821 -41.27 -4.46 -3.44
C ASP A 821 -39.95 -3.62 -3.34
N SER A 822 -38.99 -3.87 -4.24
CA SER A 822 -37.70 -3.21 -4.26
C SER A 822 -37.81 -1.68 -4.42
N GLY A 823 -38.74 -1.21 -5.25
CA GLY A 823 -38.98 0.22 -5.48
C GLY A 823 -39.62 0.90 -4.26
N GLU A 824 -40.53 0.23 -3.56
CA GLU A 824 -41.15 0.73 -2.32
C GLU A 824 -40.13 0.80 -1.21
N LEU A 825 -39.27 -0.24 -1.07
CA LEU A 825 -38.16 -0.23 -0.13
C LEU A 825 -37.22 0.98 -0.41
N ALA A 826 -36.77 1.17 -1.65
CA ALA A 826 -35.90 2.29 -2.01
C ALA A 826 -36.54 3.64 -1.67
N ARG A 827 -37.81 3.83 -1.98
CA ARG A 827 -38.54 5.08 -1.64
C ARG A 827 -38.63 5.31 -0.14
N LYS A 828 -38.83 4.28 0.67
CA LYS A 828 -38.85 4.39 2.14
C LYS A 828 -37.47 4.78 2.68
N LEU A 829 -36.40 4.13 2.19
CA LEU A 829 -35.03 4.41 2.60
C LEU A 829 -34.60 5.84 2.22
N ALA A 830 -34.98 6.32 1.03
CA ALA A 830 -34.69 7.70 0.59
C ALA A 830 -35.34 8.76 1.49
N ARG A 831 -36.50 8.47 2.07
CA ARG A 831 -37.19 9.41 3.00
C ARG A 831 -36.50 9.46 4.37
N VAL A 832 -35.87 8.37 4.78
CA VAL A 832 -35.22 8.24 6.09
C VAL A 832 -33.78 8.76 6.06
N SER A 833 -33.11 8.71 4.91
CA SER A 833 -31.70 9.08 4.75
C SER A 833 -31.59 10.57 4.32
N PRO A 834 -31.14 11.49 5.19
CA PRO A 834 -31.15 12.93 4.91
C PRO A 834 -30.28 13.36 3.73
N MET A 835 -29.19 12.62 3.48
CA MET A 835 -28.24 12.88 2.38
C MET A 835 -28.53 12.03 1.14
N GLY A 836 -29.64 11.26 1.14
CA GLY A 836 -30.01 10.37 0.06
C GLY A 836 -29.50 8.94 0.21
N ILE A 837 -29.81 8.14 -0.80
CA ILE A 837 -29.41 6.74 -0.92
C ILE A 837 -28.65 6.52 -2.22
N THR A 838 -27.78 5.50 -2.22
CA THR A 838 -27.03 5.07 -3.41
C THR A 838 -26.96 3.54 -3.47
N GLU A 839 -26.73 3.00 -4.65
CA GLU A 839 -26.32 1.59 -4.80
C GLU A 839 -24.80 1.44 -4.56
N GLY A 840 -24.06 2.55 -4.63
CA GLY A 840 -22.63 2.59 -4.33
C GLY A 840 -21.84 1.51 -5.08
N SER A 841 -21.05 0.74 -4.35
CA SER A 841 -20.22 -0.34 -4.92
C SER A 841 -21.03 -1.54 -5.45
N LEU A 842 -22.30 -1.66 -5.10
CA LEU A 842 -23.16 -2.77 -5.58
C LEU A 842 -23.49 -2.66 -7.08
N PHE A 843 -23.39 -1.45 -7.63
CA PHE A 843 -23.58 -1.18 -9.05
C PHE A 843 -22.31 -0.53 -9.63
N VAL A 844 -21.75 -1.12 -10.69
CA VAL A 844 -20.62 -0.54 -11.43
C VAL A 844 -21.16 -0.04 -12.78
N PRO A 845 -21.08 1.28 -13.05
CA PRO A 845 -21.47 1.82 -14.34
C PRO A 845 -20.66 1.18 -15.47
N PRO A 846 -21.25 0.93 -16.66
CA PRO A 846 -20.53 0.34 -17.80
C PRO A 846 -19.32 1.17 -18.26
N ASP A 847 -19.39 2.49 -18.09
CA ASP A 847 -18.39 3.49 -18.47
C ASP A 847 -17.48 3.91 -17.29
N TYR A 848 -17.42 3.15 -16.20
CA TYR A 848 -16.70 3.53 -15.00
C TYR A 848 -15.21 3.85 -15.23
N LEU A 849 -14.59 3.31 -16.27
CA LEU A 849 -13.20 3.61 -16.63
C LEU A 849 -13.03 4.98 -17.30
N GLU A 850 -14.10 5.53 -17.90
CA GLU A 850 -14.12 6.82 -18.57
C GLU A 850 -14.35 7.98 -17.57
N LEU A 851 -14.85 7.68 -16.37
CA LEU A 851 -15.02 8.68 -15.33
C LEU A 851 -13.68 9.36 -15.01
N PRO A 852 -13.62 10.69 -14.96
CA PRO A 852 -12.37 11.42 -14.79
C PRO A 852 -11.71 11.01 -13.46
N VAL A 853 -10.43 10.65 -13.54
CA VAL A 853 -9.60 10.52 -12.34
C VAL A 853 -9.46 11.93 -11.80
N LEU A 854 -9.87 12.14 -10.58
CA LEU A 854 -9.66 13.39 -9.87
C LEU A 854 -8.15 13.60 -9.72
N GLN A 855 -7.58 14.47 -10.59
CA GLN A 855 -6.13 14.75 -10.66
C GLN A 855 -5.82 16.00 -9.84
#